data_f2df6f75b66e89dc886d165357ba0228
#
_entry.id   f2df6f75b66e89dc886d165357ba0228
#
_cell.length_a   1.000
_cell.length_b   1.000
_cell.length_c   1.000
_cell.angle_alpha   90.00
_cell.angle_beta   90.00
_cell.angle_gamma   90.00
#
_symmetry.space_group_name_H-M   'P 1'
#
loop_
_entity.id
_entity.type
_entity.pdbx_description
1 polymer ?
#
loop_
_entity_poly.entity_id
_entity_poly.type
_entity_poly.pdbx_seq_one_letter_code
_entity_poly.pdbx_strand_id
1 'polypeptide(L)'
;KLLKRLKKILIYTAVVLAVFFASTAISVFLFKDKIIQRFVTEANKQLNTPVKIGKIDVSMFDDFPNLAIVFTDVYVEDSHPGIYPLLTAQRMAFNLSPVELWKGNYSIRGLSITGSETNLRINAAGKANYIILKETQGDGTGGAVQFDLRNVRLNNTIVSYLDQQADQHHVFNSEKLAASILVTGDLYKIEAKGDVVTEQIGIGTSLFLTNKMFEVNTRIDYDDDKKLVDFNSSVLKIGRSQFEISGNYNFKDKNLIDLKAAGKDTDIQTLLSLLPDETSKSLKQYRSEGDVFFNLSLKGEISDRKSPFISVSFGCKDATLFHPDYKSRITKANLNGSFASPSLTNFNDAKLFLKDVEGELNGKTFIGNLGISQFNDPYIALDFKGELDAASISNFYPIPQVNDLNGLIDADIMFEGKTSLLKKKATAQKVKTNGAITLHDVNFNYGKQNIHFKDINGTLQFNNNDLALSNVQGYFENSDFQLNGFFKNIITFLLFENQPIGIETDLKSNFLDLDQLFSIGFEEEESKEYQFRISPDLQLNFNCDVKAMKYKRFKPTHIKGDLLVKNQVAVSRNITMNTMGGALTLNGIVDAKNPKAIDVISTFKLDGQHVDSIFYVFENFDQTFIQDKHLKGRAFANVDLEMTLNEKLNLIAPTLIADISVTIKNGELNNFEPMKKLNKYLDDEGLSKMRFADLKNEIHIEKHTIYLPQMEV
;
A
#
# COMPACT_ATOMS: atom_id res chain seq x y z
N LYS A 1 66.42 -19.56 46.20
CA LYS A 1 65.79 -19.52 47.54
C LYS A 1 64.41 -18.86 47.53
N LEU A 2 64.24 -17.77 46.76
CA LEU A 2 62.94 -17.04 46.66
C LEU A 2 61.78 -17.89 46.08
N LEU A 3 62.04 -18.64 44.98
CA LEU A 3 61.04 -19.53 44.35
C LEU A 3 60.55 -20.62 45.29
N LYS A 4 61.45 -21.19 46.17
CA LYS A 4 61.03 -22.20 47.15
C LYS A 4 60.23 -21.63 48.28
N ARG A 5 60.43 -20.37 48.66
CA ARG A 5 59.59 -19.63 49.64
C ARG A 5 58.23 -19.26 49.07
N LEU A 6 58.15 -18.80 47.82
CA LEU A 6 56.88 -18.52 47.11
C LEU A 6 56.07 -19.79 46.95
N LYS A 7 56.67 -20.92 46.59
CA LYS A 7 55.97 -22.22 46.47
C LYS A 7 55.41 -22.71 47.83
N LYS A 8 56.13 -22.50 48.93
CA LYS A 8 55.62 -22.82 50.27
C LYS A 8 54.48 -21.91 50.71
N ILE A 9 54.57 -20.62 50.44
CA ILE A 9 53.47 -19.64 50.73
C ILE A 9 52.24 -20.01 49.94
N LEU A 10 52.37 -20.33 48.63
CA LEU A 10 51.25 -20.75 47.79
C LEU A 10 50.60 -22.04 48.29
N ILE A 11 51.39 -23.04 48.73
CA ILE A 11 50.87 -24.29 49.30
C ILE A 11 50.18 -24.02 50.65
N TYR A 12 50.74 -23.19 51.55
CA TYR A 12 50.09 -22.86 52.80
C TYR A 12 48.79 -22.05 52.59
N THR A 13 48.77 -21.12 51.65
CA THR A 13 47.57 -20.40 51.24
C THR A 13 46.51 -21.32 50.68
N ALA A 14 46.91 -22.26 49.83
CA ALA A 14 45.99 -23.27 49.29
C ALA A 14 45.40 -24.22 50.34
N VAL A 15 46.24 -24.63 51.31
CA VAL A 15 45.80 -25.48 52.43
C VAL A 15 44.86 -24.70 53.34
N VAL A 16 45.17 -23.45 53.71
CA VAL A 16 44.27 -22.60 54.50
C VAL A 16 42.96 -22.34 53.78
N LEU A 17 43.01 -22.09 52.49
CA LEU A 17 41.78 -22.00 51.69
C LEU A 17 41.01 -23.31 51.65
N ALA A 18 41.68 -24.46 51.46
CA ALA A 18 41.00 -25.75 51.48
C ALA A 18 40.35 -26.09 52.82
N VAL A 19 41.03 -25.77 53.93
CA VAL A 19 40.47 -25.95 55.28
C VAL A 19 39.34 -25.00 55.52
N PHE A 20 39.44 -23.76 55.07
CA PHE A 20 38.34 -22.77 55.14
C PHE A 20 37.14 -23.26 54.37
N PHE A 21 37.32 -23.73 53.17
CA PHE A 21 36.23 -24.27 52.32
C PHE A 21 35.64 -25.56 52.93
N ALA A 22 36.44 -26.46 53.44
CA ALA A 22 35.96 -27.67 54.07
C ALA A 22 35.14 -27.35 55.36
N SER A 23 35.62 -26.41 56.19
CA SER A 23 34.91 -26.00 57.39
C SER A 23 33.59 -25.26 57.05
N THR A 24 33.60 -24.43 56.00
CA THR A 24 32.37 -23.75 55.54
C THR A 24 31.37 -24.75 54.99
N ALA A 25 31.82 -25.74 54.19
CA ALA A 25 30.97 -26.82 53.70
C ALA A 25 30.35 -27.67 54.79
N ILE A 26 31.11 -28.03 55.80
CA ILE A 26 30.63 -28.78 56.96
C ILE A 26 29.63 -27.93 57.76
N SER A 27 29.91 -26.65 57.96
CA SER A 27 28.99 -25.75 58.69
C SER A 27 27.66 -25.57 57.91
N VAL A 28 27.72 -25.41 56.62
CA VAL A 28 26.53 -25.31 55.75
C VAL A 28 25.72 -26.61 55.86
N PHE A 29 26.35 -27.75 55.77
CA PHE A 29 25.68 -29.05 55.85
C PHE A 29 25.00 -29.25 57.21
N LEU A 30 25.64 -28.82 58.33
CA LEU A 30 25.08 -28.93 59.64
C LEU A 30 23.95 -27.95 59.98
N PHE A 31 23.94 -26.77 59.38
CA PHE A 31 22.99 -25.68 59.63
C PHE A 31 21.99 -25.46 58.50
N LYS A 32 22.02 -26.25 57.46
CA LYS A 32 21.17 -26.13 56.27
C LYS A 32 19.68 -25.94 56.64
N ASP A 33 19.14 -26.81 57.42
CA ASP A 33 17.71 -26.79 57.79
C ASP A 33 17.32 -25.54 58.57
N LYS A 34 18.20 -25.05 59.47
CA LYS A 34 17.97 -23.79 60.20
C LYS A 34 17.97 -22.58 59.31
N ILE A 35 18.86 -22.53 58.33
CA ILE A 35 18.94 -21.44 57.36
C ILE A 35 17.66 -21.42 56.51
N ILE A 36 17.23 -22.58 56.01
CA ILE A 36 16.02 -22.72 55.21
C ILE A 36 14.79 -22.30 56.01
N GLN A 37 14.60 -22.85 57.21
CA GLN A 37 13.43 -22.56 58.07
C GLN A 37 13.32 -21.07 58.38
N ARG A 38 14.41 -20.41 58.72
CA ARG A 38 14.40 -18.98 59.05
C ARG A 38 14.08 -18.13 57.83
N PHE A 39 14.67 -18.44 56.64
CA PHE A 39 14.41 -17.74 55.41
C PHE A 39 12.93 -17.84 54.99
N VAL A 40 12.38 -19.05 54.99
CA VAL A 40 10.98 -19.29 54.61
C VAL A 40 10.02 -18.62 55.62
N THR A 41 10.34 -18.65 56.91
CA THR A 41 9.51 -18.02 57.95
C THR A 41 9.46 -16.50 57.76
N GLU A 42 10.60 -15.86 57.50
CA GLU A 42 10.66 -14.41 57.30
C GLU A 42 10.00 -13.99 55.94
N ALA A 43 10.19 -14.76 54.90
CA ALA A 43 9.55 -14.52 53.62
C ALA A 43 8.00 -14.61 53.72
N ASN A 44 7.49 -15.64 54.35
CA ASN A 44 6.04 -15.82 54.52
C ASN A 44 5.38 -14.75 55.40
N LYS A 45 6.11 -14.12 56.30
CA LYS A 45 5.58 -12.98 57.11
C LYS A 45 5.24 -11.79 56.24
N GLN A 46 5.97 -11.60 55.12
CA GLN A 46 5.87 -10.42 54.27
C GLN A 46 4.89 -10.60 53.07
N LEU A 47 4.46 -11.83 52.81
CA LEU A 47 3.61 -12.14 51.65
C LEU A 47 2.14 -12.27 52.01
N ASN A 48 1.25 -11.75 51.16
CA ASN A 48 -0.22 -11.88 51.25
C ASN A 48 -0.76 -13.06 50.48
N THR A 49 0.03 -13.60 49.54
CA THR A 49 -0.41 -14.67 48.63
C THR A 49 0.38 -15.94 48.84
N PRO A 50 -0.20 -17.12 48.55
CA PRO A 50 0.48 -18.39 48.65
C PRO A 50 1.71 -18.51 47.77
N VAL A 51 2.78 -19.03 48.35
CA VAL A 51 3.99 -19.44 47.59
C VAL A 51 4.17 -20.94 47.77
N LYS A 52 4.32 -21.67 46.67
CA LYS A 52 4.62 -23.09 46.65
C LYS A 52 6.02 -23.31 46.10
N ILE A 53 6.80 -24.15 46.74
CA ILE A 53 8.18 -24.46 46.38
C ILE A 53 8.31 -25.98 46.41
N GLY A 54 8.75 -26.55 45.27
CA GLY A 54 8.91 -28.00 45.13
C GLY A 54 10.06 -28.51 45.99
N LYS A 55 11.23 -27.89 45.89
CA LYS A 55 12.43 -28.27 46.64
C LYS A 55 13.22 -27.05 47.09
N ILE A 56 13.75 -27.06 48.29
CA ILE A 56 14.69 -26.05 48.79
C ILE A 56 16.02 -26.74 49.09
N ASP A 57 17.11 -26.17 48.59
CA ASP A 57 18.46 -26.69 48.78
C ASP A 57 19.46 -25.54 49.05
N VAL A 58 20.65 -25.88 49.49
CA VAL A 58 21.75 -24.91 49.65
C VAL A 58 22.92 -25.35 48.77
N SER A 59 23.39 -24.45 47.96
CA SER A 59 24.49 -24.68 47.01
C SER A 59 25.65 -23.73 47.32
N MET A 60 26.86 -24.29 47.28
CA MET A 60 28.13 -23.53 47.40
C MET A 60 28.74 -23.20 46.04
N PHE A 61 28.22 -23.75 44.96
CA PHE A 61 28.86 -23.68 43.64
C PHE A 61 28.14 -22.76 42.66
N ASP A 62 26.94 -22.32 42.96
CA ASP A 62 26.13 -21.52 42.03
C ASP A 62 26.63 -20.07 41.88
N ASP A 63 27.25 -19.50 42.92
CA ASP A 63 27.80 -18.13 42.88
C ASP A 63 29.00 -18.01 43.85
N PHE A 64 29.95 -18.92 43.72
CA PHE A 64 31.16 -18.93 44.53
C PHE A 64 31.86 -17.56 44.59
N PRO A 65 32.28 -17.00 45.73
CA PRO A 65 32.33 -17.64 47.07
C PRO A 65 31.06 -17.47 47.92
N ASN A 66 29.93 -17.03 47.35
CA ASN A 66 28.67 -16.89 48.06
C ASN A 66 27.97 -18.25 48.22
N LEU A 67 27.12 -18.34 49.23
CA LEU A 67 26.17 -19.45 49.39
C LEU A 67 24.86 -19.11 48.72
N ALA A 68 24.27 -20.05 48.00
CA ALA A 68 22.96 -19.88 47.42
C ALA A 68 21.90 -20.74 48.11
N ILE A 69 20.80 -20.15 48.52
CA ILE A 69 19.57 -20.89 48.83
C ILE A 69 18.83 -21.06 47.54
N VAL A 70 18.65 -22.29 47.11
CA VAL A 70 18.09 -22.65 45.79
C VAL A 70 16.68 -23.19 45.99
N PHE A 71 15.72 -22.55 45.34
CA PHE A 71 14.35 -22.99 45.22
C PHE A 71 14.13 -23.57 43.82
N THR A 72 13.56 -24.76 43.77
CA THR A 72 13.22 -25.44 42.54
C THR A 72 11.69 -25.55 42.47
N ASP A 73 11.12 -25.39 41.23
CA ASP A 73 9.69 -25.44 40.98
C ASP A 73 8.91 -24.44 41.84
N VAL A 74 9.26 -23.17 41.68
CA VAL A 74 8.65 -22.06 42.43
C VAL A 74 7.36 -21.62 41.73
N TYR A 75 6.31 -21.46 42.55
CA TYR A 75 5.02 -20.92 42.16
C TYR A 75 4.61 -19.83 43.13
N VAL A 76 4.36 -18.63 42.64
CA VAL A 76 3.82 -17.51 43.42
C VAL A 76 2.45 -17.17 42.87
N GLU A 77 1.43 -17.22 43.71
CA GLU A 77 0.06 -16.87 43.32
C GLU A 77 -0.13 -15.35 43.26
N ASP A 78 -0.95 -14.89 42.35
CA ASP A 78 -1.25 -13.46 42.23
C ASP A 78 -2.28 -13.01 43.27
N SER A 79 -2.50 -11.68 43.39
CA SER A 79 -3.43 -11.10 44.36
C SER A 79 -4.88 -11.00 43.87
N HIS A 80 -5.18 -11.39 42.64
CA HIS A 80 -6.54 -11.41 42.11
C HIS A 80 -7.31 -12.65 42.55
N PRO A 81 -8.64 -12.60 42.67
CA PRO A 81 -9.45 -13.78 42.95
C PRO A 81 -9.27 -14.86 41.87
N GLY A 82 -9.04 -16.08 42.32
CA GLY A 82 -8.79 -17.24 41.45
C GLY A 82 -7.40 -17.84 41.74
N ILE A 83 -7.04 -18.90 41.02
CA ILE A 83 -5.74 -19.56 41.16
C ILE A 83 -4.96 -19.27 39.89
N TYR A 84 -4.17 -18.20 39.89
CA TYR A 84 -3.35 -17.79 38.78
C TYR A 84 -1.90 -17.55 39.20
N PRO A 85 -0.91 -18.00 38.43
CA PRO A 85 0.48 -17.70 38.74
C PRO A 85 0.80 -16.22 38.41
N LEU A 86 1.30 -15.51 39.42
CA LEU A 86 2.04 -14.26 39.18
C LEU A 86 3.44 -14.59 38.65
N LEU A 87 4.10 -15.58 39.29
CA LEU A 87 5.43 -16.02 38.86
C LEU A 87 5.52 -17.54 38.96
N THR A 88 6.02 -18.16 37.92
CA THR A 88 6.56 -19.52 37.96
C THR A 88 8.03 -19.49 37.62
N ALA A 89 8.85 -20.32 38.27
CA ALA A 89 10.25 -20.44 37.96
C ALA A 89 10.75 -21.86 38.18
N GLN A 90 11.49 -22.39 37.24
CA GLN A 90 12.15 -23.69 37.40
C GLN A 90 13.17 -23.64 38.55
N ARG A 91 13.89 -22.51 38.67
CA ARG A 91 14.92 -22.34 39.66
C ARG A 91 15.09 -20.87 40.06
N MET A 92 15.13 -20.62 41.37
CA MET A 92 15.49 -19.34 41.98
C MET A 92 16.60 -19.55 42.99
N ALA A 93 17.70 -18.81 42.87
CA ALA A 93 18.82 -18.91 43.80
C ALA A 93 19.09 -17.53 44.44
N PHE A 94 19.00 -17.51 45.77
CA PHE A 94 19.29 -16.32 46.58
C PHE A 94 20.69 -16.42 47.13
N ASN A 95 21.56 -15.49 46.71
CA ASN A 95 22.97 -15.52 47.09
C ASN A 95 23.23 -14.77 48.39
N LEU A 96 23.87 -15.41 49.30
CA LEU A 96 24.16 -14.96 50.69
C LEU A 96 25.67 -14.97 50.92
N SER A 97 26.17 -13.97 51.68
CA SER A 97 27.57 -13.94 52.09
C SER A 97 27.81 -14.93 53.23
N PRO A 98 28.73 -15.90 53.12
CA PRO A 98 29.08 -16.81 54.19
C PRO A 98 29.55 -16.09 55.47
N VAL A 99 30.27 -14.99 55.28
CA VAL A 99 30.80 -14.18 56.40
C VAL A 99 29.69 -13.46 57.18
N GLU A 100 28.69 -12.94 56.48
CA GLU A 100 27.54 -12.29 57.14
C GLU A 100 26.62 -13.33 57.81
N LEU A 101 26.41 -14.48 57.17
CA LEU A 101 25.70 -15.60 57.79
C LEU A 101 26.35 -16.03 59.10
N TRP A 102 27.68 -16.12 59.14
CA TRP A 102 28.42 -16.47 60.38
C TRP A 102 28.24 -15.43 61.48
N LYS A 103 28.08 -14.15 61.11
CA LYS A 103 27.74 -13.07 62.06
C LYS A 103 26.25 -13.05 62.45
N GLY A 104 25.43 -13.93 61.91
CA GLY A 104 23.99 -13.98 62.10
C GLY A 104 23.17 -13.02 61.24
N ASN A 105 23.77 -12.38 60.25
CA ASN A 105 23.13 -11.47 59.32
C ASN A 105 22.69 -12.19 58.04
N TYR A 106 21.41 -12.12 57.69
CA TYR A 106 20.83 -12.73 56.50
C TYR A 106 20.66 -11.66 55.40
N SER A 107 21.76 -11.28 54.78
CA SER A 107 21.76 -10.31 53.69
C SER A 107 21.85 -11.03 52.34
N ILE A 108 20.83 -10.89 51.51
CA ILE A 108 20.81 -11.37 50.12
C ILE A 108 21.59 -10.41 49.25
N ARG A 109 22.65 -10.88 48.62
CA ARG A 109 23.55 -10.10 47.73
C ARG A 109 23.30 -10.28 46.26
N GLY A 110 22.48 -11.24 45.88
CA GLY A 110 22.15 -11.53 44.52
C GLY A 110 20.98 -12.49 44.37
N LEU A 111 20.38 -12.46 43.21
CA LEU A 111 19.25 -13.32 42.85
C LEU A 111 19.49 -13.84 41.43
N SER A 112 19.41 -15.15 41.25
CA SER A 112 19.43 -15.78 39.93
C SER A 112 18.11 -16.51 39.72
N ILE A 113 17.41 -16.18 38.65
CA ILE A 113 16.15 -16.83 38.24
C ILE A 113 16.37 -17.49 36.90
N THR A 114 15.95 -18.74 36.77
CA THR A 114 16.10 -19.51 35.51
C THR A 114 14.79 -20.19 35.15
N GLY A 115 14.40 -20.09 33.88
CA GLY A 115 13.20 -20.71 33.36
C GLY A 115 11.94 -20.17 34.04
N SER A 116 11.73 -18.85 33.98
CA SER A 116 10.61 -18.20 34.65
C SER A 116 9.61 -17.57 33.72
N GLU A 117 8.38 -17.52 34.16
CA GLU A 117 7.29 -16.78 33.54
C GLU A 117 6.63 -15.90 34.61
N THR A 118 6.56 -14.60 34.32
CA THR A 118 5.94 -13.58 35.18
C THR A 118 4.74 -12.98 34.45
N ASN A 119 3.57 -13.05 35.12
CA ASN A 119 2.28 -12.60 34.59
C ASN A 119 1.77 -11.37 35.35
N LEU A 120 2.10 -10.18 34.89
CA LEU A 120 1.62 -8.91 35.42
C LEU A 120 0.27 -8.56 34.78
N ARG A 121 -0.76 -8.34 35.59
CA ARG A 121 -2.11 -8.07 35.12
C ARG A 121 -2.75 -6.91 35.86
N ILE A 122 -3.40 -6.02 35.12
CA ILE A 122 -4.33 -5.02 35.62
C ILE A 122 -5.72 -5.40 35.12
N ASN A 123 -6.68 -5.57 36.01
CA ASN A 123 -8.03 -5.93 35.60
C ASN A 123 -8.83 -4.72 35.09
N ALA A 124 -10.05 -4.96 34.59
CA ALA A 124 -10.92 -3.91 34.06
C ALA A 124 -11.30 -2.82 35.11
N ALA A 125 -11.16 -3.11 36.40
CA ALA A 125 -11.36 -2.14 37.47
C ALA A 125 -10.06 -1.39 37.89
N GLY A 126 -8.97 -1.55 37.10
CA GLY A 126 -7.68 -0.88 37.36
C GLY A 126 -6.87 -1.47 38.51
N LYS A 127 -7.23 -2.66 39.02
CA LYS A 127 -6.52 -3.32 40.14
C LYS A 127 -5.41 -4.20 39.61
N ALA A 128 -4.19 -4.01 40.16
CA ALA A 128 -3.03 -4.81 39.80
C ALA A 128 -2.99 -6.16 40.58
N ASN A 129 -2.53 -7.23 39.91
CA ASN A 129 -2.40 -8.57 40.50
C ASN A 129 -1.08 -8.78 41.24
N TYR A 130 -0.12 -7.89 41.13
CA TYR A 130 1.24 -8.00 41.70
C TYR A 130 1.43 -7.32 43.03
N ILE A 131 0.34 -6.85 43.70
CA ILE A 131 0.35 -6.32 45.04
C ILE A 131 0.27 -7.50 46.01
N ILE A 132 1.39 -8.21 46.17
CA ILE A 132 1.49 -9.43 46.97
C ILE A 132 2.20 -9.23 48.31
N LEU A 133 2.79 -8.05 48.58
CA LEU A 133 3.44 -7.74 49.85
C LEU A 133 2.43 -7.20 50.86
N LYS A 134 2.62 -7.55 52.14
CA LYS A 134 1.88 -6.95 53.25
C LYS A 134 2.36 -5.54 53.49
N GLU A 135 1.46 -4.61 53.76
CA GLU A 135 1.81 -3.31 54.28
C GLU A 135 2.43 -3.48 55.66
N THR A 136 3.75 -3.32 55.80
CA THR A 136 4.44 -3.32 57.08
C THR A 136 4.32 -1.92 57.68
N GLN A 137 3.53 -1.79 58.76
CA GLN A 137 3.70 -0.70 59.72
C GLN A 137 5.06 -0.88 60.37
N GLY A 138 6.00 0.00 60.04
CA GLY A 138 7.39 -0.11 60.45
C GLY A 138 7.55 0.02 61.96
N ASP A 139 8.01 -1.03 62.61
CA ASP A 139 8.78 -0.99 63.82
C ASP A 139 10.14 -1.65 63.55
N GLY A 140 11.11 -0.83 63.23
CA GLY A 140 12.45 -1.21 62.78
C GLY A 140 13.36 -1.76 63.86
N THR A 141 12.99 -2.87 64.51
CA THR A 141 13.94 -3.54 65.41
C THR A 141 13.79 -5.05 65.30
N GLY A 142 14.62 -5.66 64.52
CA GLY A 142 14.91 -7.11 64.59
C GLY A 142 15.11 -7.80 63.27
N GLY A 143 16.34 -8.07 62.88
CA GLY A 143 16.75 -9.20 62.05
C GLY A 143 16.07 -9.40 60.69
N ALA A 144 15.55 -8.34 60.10
CA ALA A 144 14.92 -8.39 58.77
C ALA A 144 15.95 -8.83 57.70
N VAL A 145 15.53 -9.72 56.82
CA VAL A 145 16.32 -10.09 55.65
C VAL A 145 16.57 -8.82 54.82
N GLN A 146 17.81 -8.37 54.72
CA GLN A 146 18.16 -7.23 53.89
C GLN A 146 18.38 -7.70 52.46
N PHE A 147 17.67 -7.11 51.51
CA PHE A 147 17.81 -7.36 50.09
C PHE A 147 18.77 -6.34 49.49
N ASP A 148 19.98 -6.76 49.17
CA ASP A 148 20.93 -6.01 48.34
C ASP A 148 21.02 -6.69 46.98
N LEU A 149 20.10 -6.32 46.09
CA LEU A 149 19.94 -6.94 44.79
C LEU A 149 20.88 -6.35 43.73
N ARG A 150 22.15 -6.06 44.08
CA ARG A 150 23.16 -5.57 43.16
C ARG A 150 23.59 -6.59 42.08
N ASN A 151 23.18 -7.82 42.18
CA ASN A 151 23.50 -8.88 41.24
C ASN A 151 22.27 -9.76 40.98
N VAL A 152 21.41 -9.30 40.06
CA VAL A 152 20.25 -10.10 39.62
C VAL A 152 20.57 -10.63 38.21
N ARG A 153 20.37 -11.95 38.04
CA ARG A 153 20.52 -12.63 36.75
C ARG A 153 19.24 -13.33 36.39
N LEU A 154 18.71 -12.99 35.24
CA LEU A 154 17.51 -13.61 34.68
C LEU A 154 17.94 -14.43 33.44
N ASN A 155 17.63 -15.72 33.44
CA ASN A 155 17.98 -16.63 32.35
C ASN A 155 16.71 -17.33 31.89
N ASN A 156 16.43 -17.26 30.55
CA ASN A 156 15.23 -17.84 29.95
C ASN A 156 13.96 -17.39 30.68
N THR A 157 13.72 -16.09 30.68
CA THR A 157 12.61 -15.45 31.41
C THR A 157 11.62 -14.84 30.45
N ILE A 158 10.35 -15.10 30.68
CA ILE A 158 9.21 -14.48 29.97
C ILE A 158 8.49 -13.54 30.92
N VAL A 159 8.16 -12.33 30.46
CA VAL A 159 7.33 -11.37 31.20
C VAL A 159 6.16 -10.97 30.33
N SER A 160 4.96 -11.27 30.80
CA SER A 160 3.70 -10.86 30.18
C SER A 160 3.07 -9.74 31.01
N TYR A 161 2.66 -8.65 30.35
CA TYR A 161 1.90 -7.55 30.95
C TYR A 161 0.58 -7.41 30.23
N LEU A 162 -0.52 -7.57 30.93
CA LEU A 162 -1.89 -7.42 30.44
C LEU A 162 -2.61 -6.34 31.24
N ASP A 163 -2.92 -5.23 30.62
CA ASP A 163 -3.76 -4.17 31.17
C ASP A 163 -5.12 -4.16 30.47
N GLN A 164 -6.15 -4.66 31.13
CA GLN A 164 -7.50 -4.72 30.59
C GLN A 164 -8.20 -3.36 30.59
N GLN A 165 -7.78 -2.42 31.44
CA GLN A 165 -8.34 -1.09 31.49
C GLN A 165 -7.80 -0.23 30.36
N ALA A 166 -6.48 -0.31 30.09
CA ALA A 166 -5.83 0.45 29.04
C ALA A 166 -5.80 -0.27 27.67
N ASP A 167 -6.38 -1.49 27.58
CA ASP A 167 -6.37 -2.36 26.40
C ASP A 167 -4.94 -2.57 25.85
N GLN A 168 -4.04 -3.01 26.74
CA GLN A 168 -2.63 -3.25 26.42
C GLN A 168 -2.23 -4.69 26.75
N HIS A 169 -1.47 -5.31 25.85
CA HIS A 169 -0.88 -6.62 26.06
C HIS A 169 0.55 -6.67 25.51
N HIS A 170 1.52 -6.80 26.42
CA HIS A 170 2.94 -6.82 26.09
C HIS A 170 3.57 -8.12 26.55
N VAL A 171 4.38 -8.76 25.71
CA VAL A 171 5.11 -9.99 26.05
C VAL A 171 6.58 -9.82 25.69
N PHE A 172 7.43 -10.03 26.68
CA PHE A 172 8.88 -9.91 26.58
C PHE A 172 9.53 -11.23 26.94
N ASN A 173 10.55 -11.62 26.21
CA ASN A 173 11.37 -12.81 26.46
C ASN A 173 12.84 -12.40 26.53
N SER A 174 13.60 -12.98 27.45
CA SER A 174 15.04 -12.77 27.56
C SER A 174 15.75 -14.06 27.88
N GLU A 175 16.76 -14.40 27.06
CA GLU A 175 17.64 -15.53 27.37
C GLU A 175 18.61 -15.20 28.51
N LYS A 176 19.13 -13.96 28.53
CA LYS A 176 20.09 -13.50 29.56
C LYS A 176 19.92 -12.01 29.81
N LEU A 177 19.46 -11.66 30.99
CA LEU A 177 19.39 -10.28 31.48
C LEU A 177 20.10 -10.16 32.82
N ALA A 178 21.04 -9.25 32.91
CA ALA A 178 21.67 -8.87 34.17
C ALA A 178 21.05 -7.57 34.67
N ALA A 179 20.72 -7.51 35.95
CA ALA A 179 20.20 -6.30 36.60
C ALA A 179 20.90 -6.02 37.93
N SER A 180 20.89 -4.78 38.35
CA SER A 180 21.35 -4.29 39.63
C SER A 180 20.28 -3.37 40.21
N ILE A 181 19.89 -3.59 41.44
CA ILE A 181 18.93 -2.75 42.17
C ILE A 181 19.56 -2.29 43.47
N LEU A 182 19.79 -0.98 43.57
CA LEU A 182 20.29 -0.35 44.80
C LEU A 182 19.16 0.46 45.42
N VAL A 183 18.83 0.11 46.67
CA VAL A 183 17.76 0.78 47.42
C VAL A 183 18.36 1.70 48.47
N THR A 184 17.95 2.97 48.49
CA THR A 184 18.37 3.96 49.48
C THR A 184 17.14 4.76 49.92
N GLY A 185 16.56 4.40 51.06
CA GLY A 185 15.25 4.93 51.45
C GLY A 185 14.18 4.55 50.44
N ASP A 186 13.47 5.54 49.97
CA ASP A 186 12.41 5.38 48.95
C ASP A 186 12.93 5.42 47.49
N LEU A 187 14.27 5.55 47.32
CA LEU A 187 14.91 5.63 46.00
C LEU A 187 15.48 4.26 45.61
N TYR A 188 15.05 3.75 44.45
CA TYR A 188 15.51 2.54 43.80
C TYR A 188 16.30 2.92 42.52
N LYS A 189 17.58 2.61 42.50
CA LYS A 189 18.42 2.75 41.30
C LYS A 189 18.52 1.39 40.65
N ILE A 190 17.98 1.31 39.42
CA ILE A 190 17.89 0.06 38.65
C ILE A 190 18.77 0.20 37.42
N GLU A 191 19.70 -0.71 37.26
CA GLU A 191 20.46 -0.87 36.03
C GLU A 191 20.11 -2.25 35.44
N ALA A 192 19.89 -2.31 34.11
CA ALA A 192 19.65 -3.58 33.42
C ALA A 192 20.41 -3.62 32.10
N LYS A 193 21.02 -4.78 31.81
CA LYS A 193 21.78 -5.02 30.60
C LYS A 193 21.57 -6.44 30.10
N GLY A 194 21.28 -6.59 28.80
CA GLY A 194 21.11 -7.88 28.15
C GLY A 194 20.27 -7.80 26.91
N ASP A 195 19.89 -8.95 26.41
CA ASP A 195 19.05 -9.09 25.21
C ASP A 195 17.60 -9.39 25.61
N VAL A 196 16.68 -8.64 25.02
CA VAL A 196 15.24 -8.79 25.22
C VAL A 196 14.58 -8.92 23.85
N VAL A 197 13.76 -9.94 23.69
CA VAL A 197 12.90 -10.10 22.52
C VAL A 197 11.48 -9.68 22.90
N THR A 198 10.90 -8.74 22.16
CA THR A 198 9.47 -8.47 22.26
C THR A 198 8.75 -9.52 21.42
N GLU A 199 7.97 -10.40 22.04
CA GLU A 199 7.08 -11.29 21.28
C GLU A 199 5.95 -10.47 20.65
N GLN A 200 5.38 -9.53 21.42
CA GLN A 200 4.45 -8.52 20.94
C GLN A 200 4.35 -7.31 21.88
N ILE A 201 4.01 -6.16 21.30
CA ILE A 201 3.52 -4.98 22.00
C ILE A 201 2.15 -4.66 21.41
N GLY A 202 1.08 -5.02 22.13
CA GLY A 202 -0.30 -4.75 21.73
C GLY A 202 -0.84 -3.49 22.41
N ILE A 203 -1.44 -2.58 21.65
CA ILE A 203 -2.13 -1.38 22.14
C ILE A 203 -3.43 -1.26 21.33
N GLY A 204 -4.58 -1.47 21.97
CA GLY A 204 -5.85 -1.61 21.29
C GLY A 204 -5.79 -2.76 20.27
N THR A 205 -6.20 -2.50 19.04
CA THR A 205 -6.16 -3.48 17.95
C THR A 205 -4.82 -3.55 17.21
N SER A 206 -3.85 -2.70 17.57
CA SER A 206 -2.57 -2.58 16.85
C SER A 206 -1.47 -3.38 17.52
N LEU A 207 -0.69 -4.11 16.73
CA LEU A 207 0.53 -4.81 17.16
C LEU A 207 1.75 -4.05 16.65
N PHE A 208 2.75 -3.95 17.50
CA PHE A 208 4.02 -3.27 17.26
C PHE A 208 5.18 -4.20 17.62
N LEU A 209 6.30 -4.06 16.94
CA LEU A 209 7.58 -4.65 17.29
C LEU A 209 7.52 -6.17 17.51
N THR A 210 6.67 -6.89 16.76
CA THR A 210 6.51 -8.34 16.92
C THR A 210 7.81 -9.08 16.56
N ASN A 211 8.27 -9.96 17.45
CA ASN A 211 9.50 -10.74 17.31
C ASN A 211 10.76 -9.89 17.07
N LYS A 212 10.89 -8.77 17.81
CA LYS A 212 12.08 -7.90 17.72
C LYS A 212 13.03 -8.11 18.88
N MET A 213 14.31 -8.33 18.53
CA MET A 213 15.39 -8.41 19.49
C MET A 213 15.95 -7.01 19.76
N PHE A 214 16.08 -6.68 21.04
CA PHE A 214 16.69 -5.46 21.55
C PHE A 214 17.89 -5.81 22.43
N GLU A 215 19.03 -5.17 22.21
CA GLU A 215 20.08 -5.08 23.21
C GLU A 215 19.72 -3.91 24.13
N VAL A 216 19.48 -4.19 25.41
CA VAL A 216 19.07 -3.22 26.43
C VAL A 216 20.24 -2.89 27.31
N ASN A 217 20.48 -1.57 27.52
CA ASN A 217 21.39 -1.06 28.54
C ASN A 217 20.73 0.18 29.13
N THR A 218 20.06 0.00 30.27
CA THR A 218 19.20 1.02 30.89
C THR A 218 19.60 1.33 32.30
N ARG A 219 19.43 2.60 32.69
CA ARG A 219 19.50 3.10 34.04
C ARG A 219 18.23 3.85 34.37
N ILE A 220 17.52 3.38 35.37
CA ILE A 220 16.23 3.89 35.81
C ILE A 220 16.33 4.20 37.30
N ASP A 221 15.92 5.39 37.68
CA ASP A 221 15.72 5.78 39.07
C ASP A 221 14.20 5.77 39.37
N TYR A 222 13.78 5.03 40.38
CA TYR A 222 12.40 5.01 40.84
C TYR A 222 12.33 5.59 42.26
N ASP A 223 11.56 6.65 42.44
CA ASP A 223 11.27 7.31 43.70
C ASP A 223 9.87 6.89 44.15
N ASP A 224 9.80 6.04 45.18
CA ASP A 224 8.53 5.47 45.63
C ASP A 224 7.62 6.48 46.35
N ASP A 225 8.18 7.48 47.05
CA ASP A 225 7.39 8.56 47.67
C ASP A 225 6.74 9.46 46.59
N LYS A 226 7.49 9.77 45.56
CA LYS A 226 6.99 10.60 44.44
C LYS A 226 6.25 9.80 43.36
N LYS A 227 6.31 8.46 43.42
CA LYS A 227 5.81 7.56 42.37
C LYS A 227 6.33 7.95 40.99
N LEU A 228 7.63 8.26 40.91
CA LEU A 228 8.32 8.80 39.77
C LEU A 228 9.37 7.82 39.25
N VAL A 229 9.31 7.49 37.99
CA VAL A 229 10.32 6.73 37.25
C VAL A 229 11.07 7.68 36.33
N ASP A 230 12.38 7.81 36.53
CA ASP A 230 13.29 8.59 35.69
C ASP A 230 14.17 7.68 34.83
N PHE A 231 14.15 7.86 33.53
CA PHE A 231 15.02 7.19 32.56
C PHE A 231 16.26 8.06 32.32
N ASN A 232 17.30 7.87 33.13
CA ASN A 232 18.44 8.75 33.11
C ASN A 232 19.42 8.55 31.95
N SER A 233 19.61 7.29 31.53
CA SER A 233 20.55 6.95 30.46
C SER A 233 20.20 5.54 29.97
N SER A 234 19.18 5.44 29.13
CA SER A 234 18.72 4.17 28.59
C SER A 234 19.07 4.10 27.12
N VAL A 235 19.73 3.02 26.73
CA VAL A 235 20.10 2.75 25.35
C VAL A 235 19.46 1.44 24.93
N LEU A 236 18.70 1.51 23.86
CA LEU A 236 18.14 0.33 23.17
C LEU A 236 18.79 0.22 21.79
N LYS A 237 19.24 -0.99 21.43
CA LYS A 237 19.74 -1.24 20.10
C LYS A 237 18.86 -2.27 19.40
N ILE A 238 18.56 -2.02 18.13
CA ILE A 238 17.87 -2.92 17.22
C ILE A 238 18.78 -3.10 16.01
N GLY A 239 19.38 -4.28 15.85
CA GLY A 239 20.41 -4.49 14.84
C GLY A 239 21.57 -3.51 15.02
N ARG A 240 21.83 -2.66 14.02
CA ARG A 240 22.87 -1.61 14.09
C ARG A 240 22.38 -0.28 14.64
N SER A 241 21.06 -0.08 14.68
CA SER A 241 20.46 1.19 15.14
C SER A 241 20.45 1.29 16.65
N GLN A 242 20.84 2.43 17.17
CA GLN A 242 20.86 2.73 18.59
C GLN A 242 19.87 3.86 18.91
N PHE A 243 19.07 3.69 19.94
CA PHE A 243 18.11 4.67 20.44
C PHE A 243 18.48 5.04 21.88
N GLU A 244 18.68 6.31 22.11
CA GLU A 244 18.90 6.89 23.44
C GLU A 244 17.54 7.36 24.00
N ILE A 245 17.11 6.78 25.13
CA ILE A 245 15.84 7.09 25.78
C ILE A 245 16.14 7.87 27.06
N SER A 246 15.38 8.95 27.27
CA SER A 246 15.44 9.78 28.47
C SER A 246 14.06 10.34 28.80
N GLY A 247 13.88 10.79 30.04
CA GLY A 247 12.63 11.40 30.51
C GLY A 247 12.07 10.70 31.72
N ASN A 248 10.77 10.89 31.98
CA ASN A 248 10.16 10.39 33.19
C ASN A 248 8.70 9.96 33.02
N TYR A 249 8.23 9.15 33.96
CA TYR A 249 6.85 8.75 34.13
C TYR A 249 6.45 8.90 35.58
N ASN A 250 5.47 9.75 35.88
CA ASN A 250 4.92 9.98 37.21
C ASN A 250 3.50 9.45 37.30
N PHE A 251 3.23 8.62 38.34
CA PHE A 251 1.93 8.00 38.52
C PHE A 251 1.36 8.21 39.93
N LYS A 252 1.80 9.29 40.65
CA LYS A 252 1.34 9.61 42.01
C LYS A 252 -0.15 10.01 42.02
N ASP A 253 -0.48 11.10 41.30
CA ASP A 253 -1.84 11.64 41.25
C ASP A 253 -2.48 11.42 39.88
N LYS A 254 -1.69 11.54 38.83
CA LYS A 254 -2.03 11.34 37.45
C LYS A 254 -0.90 10.62 36.75
N ASN A 255 -1.22 9.81 35.78
CA ASN A 255 -0.22 9.15 34.96
C ASN A 255 0.33 10.15 33.94
N LEU A 256 1.43 10.80 34.26
CA LEU A 256 2.11 11.77 33.42
C LEU A 256 3.37 11.18 32.83
N ILE A 257 3.51 11.26 31.52
CA ILE A 257 4.69 10.82 30.78
C ILE A 257 5.37 11.99 30.09
N ASP A 258 6.70 12.05 30.14
CA ASP A 258 7.55 12.94 29.35
C ASP A 258 8.77 12.14 28.92
N LEU A 259 8.67 11.40 27.80
CA LEU A 259 9.73 10.56 27.26
C LEU A 259 10.24 11.11 25.94
N LYS A 260 11.55 10.96 25.72
CA LYS A 260 12.25 11.27 24.48
C LYS A 260 13.08 10.07 24.06
N ALA A 261 13.10 9.80 22.77
CA ALA A 261 13.99 8.83 22.15
C ALA A 261 14.70 9.47 20.96
N ALA A 262 16.03 9.41 20.95
CA ALA A 262 16.84 9.88 19.83
C ALA A 262 17.55 8.71 19.18
N GLY A 263 17.37 8.55 17.87
CA GLY A 263 18.01 7.50 17.08
C GLY A 263 19.38 7.95 16.59
N LYS A 264 20.39 7.10 16.78
CA LYS A 264 21.75 7.26 16.30
C LYS A 264 22.12 6.07 15.43
N ASP A 265 22.82 6.29 14.33
CA ASP A 265 23.21 5.26 13.37
C ASP A 265 21.98 4.42 12.89
N THR A 266 20.83 5.10 12.75
CA THR A 266 19.58 4.44 12.35
C THR A 266 19.52 4.16 10.86
N ASP A 267 18.78 3.13 10.50
CA ASP A 267 18.44 2.82 9.11
C ASP A 267 16.90 2.84 8.89
N ILE A 268 16.50 2.99 7.64
CA ILE A 268 15.07 3.09 7.30
C ILE A 268 14.29 1.85 7.71
N GLN A 269 14.89 0.65 7.62
CA GLN A 269 14.21 -0.59 8.00
C GLN A 269 13.88 -0.63 9.48
N THR A 270 14.84 -0.22 10.31
CA THR A 270 14.62 -0.13 11.75
C THR A 270 13.53 0.87 12.06
N LEU A 271 13.53 2.07 11.45
CA LEU A 271 12.47 3.06 11.64
C LEU A 271 11.10 2.55 11.19
N LEU A 272 11.02 1.91 10.03
CA LEU A 272 9.77 1.33 9.55
C LEU A 272 9.26 0.20 10.46
N SER A 273 10.18 -0.52 11.12
CA SER A 273 9.83 -1.57 12.07
C SER A 273 9.21 -1.06 13.39
N LEU A 274 9.32 0.24 13.67
CA LEU A 274 8.67 0.89 14.82
C LEU A 274 7.20 1.21 14.55
N LEU A 275 6.76 1.18 13.28
CA LEU A 275 5.37 1.36 12.89
C LEU A 275 4.54 0.11 13.22
N PRO A 276 3.20 0.23 13.34
CA PRO A 276 2.32 -0.94 13.43
C PRO A 276 2.63 -1.96 12.35
N ASP A 277 2.58 -3.25 12.68
CA ASP A 277 2.99 -4.33 11.77
C ASP A 277 2.23 -4.32 10.44
N GLU A 278 0.93 -4.00 10.46
CA GLU A 278 0.11 -3.88 9.24
C GLU A 278 0.61 -2.74 8.32
N THR A 279 0.94 -1.59 8.89
CA THR A 279 1.43 -0.43 8.13
C THR A 279 2.82 -0.69 7.55
N SER A 280 3.66 -1.39 8.28
CA SER A 280 5.05 -1.63 7.88
C SER A 280 5.20 -2.73 6.82
N LYS A 281 4.19 -3.60 6.60
CA LYS A 281 4.28 -4.76 5.69
C LYS A 281 4.75 -4.40 4.29
N SER A 282 4.14 -3.42 3.66
CA SER A 282 4.48 -2.97 2.30
C SER A 282 5.82 -2.24 2.20
N LEU A 283 6.31 -1.70 3.32
CA LEU A 283 7.53 -0.89 3.38
C LEU A 283 8.76 -1.68 3.85
N LYS A 284 8.58 -2.89 4.41
CA LYS A 284 9.65 -3.74 4.95
C LYS A 284 10.72 -4.14 3.92
N GLN A 285 10.39 -4.12 2.65
CA GLN A 285 11.30 -4.47 1.57
C GLN A 285 12.32 -3.38 1.23
N TYR A 286 12.01 -2.10 1.54
CA TYR A 286 12.92 -1.01 1.23
C TYR A 286 14.14 -1.00 2.15
N ARG A 287 15.28 -0.55 1.62
CA ARG A 287 16.58 -0.45 2.29
C ARG A 287 17.09 0.98 2.20
N SER A 288 17.99 1.34 3.11
CA SER A 288 18.73 2.59 3.03
C SER A 288 20.22 2.39 3.33
N GLU A 289 21.01 3.23 2.70
CA GLU A 289 22.42 3.46 3.02
C GLU A 289 22.58 4.96 3.31
N GLY A 290 23.45 5.35 4.25
CA GLY A 290 23.64 6.72 4.67
C GLY A 290 22.98 7.05 6.01
N ASP A 291 23.10 8.33 6.42
CA ASP A 291 22.68 8.79 7.74
C ASP A 291 21.18 9.07 7.78
N VAL A 292 20.50 8.37 8.67
CA VAL A 292 19.08 8.58 8.97
C VAL A 292 18.97 9.02 10.43
N PHE A 293 18.32 10.13 10.70
CA PHE A 293 18.04 10.59 12.05
C PHE A 293 16.60 10.37 12.46
N PHE A 294 16.38 10.21 13.75
CA PHE A 294 15.07 9.98 14.35
C PHE A 294 15.03 10.56 15.75
N ASN A 295 13.99 11.37 16.04
CA ASN A 295 13.72 11.87 17.38
C ASN A 295 12.23 11.73 17.68
N LEU A 296 11.91 11.09 18.78
CA LEU A 296 10.56 10.92 19.32
C LEU A 296 10.42 11.72 20.61
N SER A 297 9.30 12.37 20.78
CA SER A 297 8.85 12.94 22.06
C SER A 297 7.44 12.48 22.35
N LEU A 298 7.20 11.95 23.55
CA LEU A 298 5.92 11.51 24.05
C LEU A 298 5.65 12.26 25.36
N LYS A 299 4.61 13.13 25.38
CA LYS A 299 4.35 14.00 26.52
C LYS A 299 2.89 14.19 26.81
N GLY A 300 2.49 13.98 28.08
CA GLY A 300 1.14 14.26 28.54
C GLY A 300 0.59 13.28 29.57
N GLU A 301 -0.71 13.34 29.79
CA GLU A 301 -1.44 12.46 30.69
C GLU A 301 -1.91 11.19 29.95
N ILE A 302 -1.75 10.05 30.59
CA ILE A 302 -2.28 8.75 30.13
C ILE A 302 -3.44 8.38 31.04
N SER A 303 -4.66 8.33 30.50
CA SER A 303 -5.87 7.88 31.20
C SER A 303 -6.90 7.39 30.18
N ASP A 304 -8.02 6.83 30.65
CA ASP A 304 -9.13 6.38 29.77
C ASP A 304 -9.65 7.46 28.83
N ARG A 305 -9.45 8.73 29.18
CA ARG A 305 -9.97 9.89 28.45
C ARG A 305 -8.91 10.77 27.84
N LYS A 306 -7.64 10.52 28.16
CA LYS A 306 -6.51 11.34 27.70
C LYS A 306 -5.38 10.48 27.22
N SER A 307 -4.83 10.87 26.09
CA SER A 307 -3.66 10.25 25.50
C SER A 307 -2.53 11.28 25.42
N PRO A 308 -1.28 10.89 25.63
CA PRO A 308 -0.18 11.80 25.49
C PRO A 308 0.00 12.24 24.03
N PHE A 309 0.52 13.44 23.85
CA PHE A 309 0.94 13.98 22.57
C PHE A 309 2.21 13.27 22.11
N ILE A 310 2.21 12.77 20.88
CA ILE A 310 3.39 12.23 20.23
C ILE A 310 3.89 13.19 19.16
N SER A 311 5.20 13.40 19.14
CA SER A 311 5.91 14.15 18.10
C SER A 311 7.13 13.36 17.66
N VAL A 312 7.27 13.17 16.35
CA VAL A 312 8.42 12.49 15.74
C VAL A 312 9.04 13.42 14.71
N SER A 313 10.33 13.66 14.79
CA SER A 313 11.11 14.22 13.69
C SER A 313 12.07 13.18 13.15
N PHE A 314 12.14 13.07 11.85
CA PHE A 314 12.98 12.08 11.17
C PHE A 314 13.47 12.63 9.83
N GLY A 315 14.47 12.01 9.27
CA GLY A 315 14.96 12.40 7.96
C GLY A 315 16.26 11.73 7.60
N CYS A 316 16.77 12.10 6.44
CA CYS A 316 18.05 11.62 5.96
C CYS A 316 18.83 12.74 5.26
N LYS A 317 20.14 12.56 5.19
CA LYS A 317 21.04 13.43 4.46
C LYS A 317 21.95 12.58 3.59
N ASP A 318 22.01 12.93 2.30
CA ASP A 318 22.82 12.23 1.29
C ASP A 318 22.65 10.70 1.32
N ALA A 319 21.42 10.26 1.59
CA ALA A 319 21.10 8.83 1.70
C ALA A 319 20.83 8.20 0.33
N THR A 320 20.98 6.87 0.28
CA THR A 320 20.52 6.05 -0.82
C THR A 320 19.35 5.20 -0.35
N LEU A 321 18.23 5.26 -1.08
CA LEU A 321 17.04 4.47 -0.83
C LEU A 321 16.82 3.52 -2.00
N PHE A 322 16.57 2.24 -1.74
CA PHE A 322 16.39 1.25 -2.79
C PHE A 322 15.53 0.07 -2.36
N HIS A 323 15.00 -0.63 -3.35
CA HIS A 323 14.38 -1.93 -3.18
C HIS A 323 15.35 -3.00 -3.70
N PRO A 324 15.66 -4.08 -2.96
CA PRO A 324 16.65 -5.08 -3.35
C PRO A 324 16.38 -5.75 -4.71
N ASP A 325 15.11 -5.94 -5.04
CA ASP A 325 14.68 -6.62 -6.26
C ASP A 325 14.75 -5.73 -7.50
N TYR A 326 14.97 -4.42 -7.34
CA TYR A 326 15.01 -3.46 -8.44
C TYR A 326 16.38 -2.81 -8.56
N LYS A 327 16.80 -2.55 -9.81
CA LYS A 327 18.07 -1.86 -10.07
C LYS A 327 18.02 -0.36 -9.76
N SER A 328 16.82 0.23 -9.78
CA SER A 328 16.62 1.66 -9.56
C SER A 328 16.89 2.02 -8.10
N ARG A 329 17.67 3.09 -7.90
CA ARG A 329 18.00 3.64 -6.59
C ARG A 329 17.73 5.13 -6.56
N ILE A 330 17.21 5.61 -5.46
CA ILE A 330 17.17 7.04 -5.16
C ILE A 330 18.47 7.33 -4.43
N THR A 331 19.33 8.15 -5.03
CA THR A 331 20.61 8.60 -4.46
C THR A 331 20.52 10.07 -4.07
N LYS A 332 21.47 10.55 -3.26
CA LYS A 332 21.51 11.93 -2.73
C LYS A 332 20.17 12.33 -2.09
N ALA A 333 19.51 11.38 -1.45
CA ALA A 333 18.23 11.63 -0.83
C ALA A 333 18.40 12.48 0.42
N ASN A 334 17.73 13.62 0.42
CA ASN A 334 17.61 14.53 1.56
C ASN A 334 16.12 14.70 1.88
N LEU A 335 15.76 14.66 3.15
CA LEU A 335 14.41 15.00 3.57
C LEU A 335 14.37 15.36 5.06
N ASN A 336 13.43 16.22 5.43
CA ASN A 336 13.06 16.54 6.80
C ASN A 336 11.60 16.14 7.02
N GLY A 337 11.39 15.07 7.79
CA GLY A 337 10.08 14.55 8.14
C GLY A 337 9.66 14.97 9.54
N SER A 338 8.38 15.26 9.71
CA SER A 338 7.78 15.45 11.03
C SER A 338 6.40 14.80 11.06
N PHE A 339 6.14 14.08 12.15
CA PHE A 339 4.83 13.52 12.46
C PHE A 339 4.42 14.00 13.83
N ALA A 340 3.17 14.41 14.00
CA ALA A 340 2.62 14.82 15.29
C ALA A 340 1.18 14.33 15.42
N SER A 341 0.84 13.80 16.60
CA SER A 341 -0.51 13.38 16.92
C SER A 341 -0.89 13.75 18.36
N PRO A 342 -2.11 14.25 18.60
CA PRO A 342 -2.61 14.48 19.94
C PRO A 342 -2.96 13.20 20.69
N SER A 343 -2.91 12.04 20.05
CA SER A 343 -3.27 10.75 20.60
C SER A 343 -2.38 9.63 20.07
N LEU A 344 -2.09 8.63 20.90
CA LEU A 344 -1.44 7.37 20.53
C LEU A 344 -2.39 6.34 19.94
N THR A 345 -3.69 6.46 20.24
CA THR A 345 -4.71 5.48 19.83
C THR A 345 -5.62 6.00 18.73
N ASN A 346 -5.64 7.31 18.52
CA ASN A 346 -6.45 7.96 17.49
C ASN A 346 -5.62 8.96 16.69
N PHE A 347 -5.30 8.61 15.44
CA PHE A 347 -4.50 9.43 14.54
C PHE A 347 -5.34 10.36 13.63
N ASN A 348 -6.64 10.55 13.90
CA ASN A 348 -7.52 11.37 13.07
C ASN A 348 -7.00 12.80 12.90
N ASP A 349 -6.51 13.40 13.98
CA ASP A 349 -5.96 14.76 13.99
C ASP A 349 -4.44 14.81 13.82
N ALA A 350 -3.83 13.68 13.47
CA ALA A 350 -2.40 13.62 13.21
C ALA A 350 -2.02 14.44 11.98
N LYS A 351 -0.75 14.86 11.96
CA LYS A 351 -0.13 15.61 10.87
C LYS A 351 1.20 14.98 10.50
N LEU A 352 1.40 14.76 9.21
CA LEU A 352 2.69 14.34 8.63
C LEU A 352 3.15 15.40 7.64
N PHE A 353 4.39 15.82 7.76
CA PHE A 353 5.05 16.69 6.80
C PHE A 353 6.37 16.09 6.37
N LEU A 354 6.60 16.04 5.07
CA LEU A 354 7.90 15.81 4.45
C LEU A 354 8.29 17.10 3.76
N LYS A 355 9.39 17.71 4.18
CA LYS A 355 9.89 18.98 3.66
C LYS A 355 11.27 18.80 3.07
N ASP A 356 11.61 19.68 2.14
CA ASP A 356 12.91 19.72 1.50
C ASP A 356 13.31 18.33 0.95
N VAL A 357 12.31 17.63 0.42
CA VAL A 357 12.53 16.32 -0.21
C VAL A 357 13.29 16.56 -1.49
N GLU A 358 14.46 15.96 -1.60
CA GLU A 358 15.36 16.06 -2.74
C GLU A 358 15.97 14.68 -3.01
N GLY A 359 16.22 14.36 -4.26
CA GLY A 359 16.90 13.13 -4.62
C GLY A 359 17.17 13.00 -6.11
N GLU A 360 17.93 11.99 -6.45
CA GLU A 360 18.19 11.59 -7.84
C GLU A 360 17.69 10.16 -8.07
N LEU A 361 16.83 9.98 -9.05
CA LEU A 361 16.38 8.67 -9.52
C LEU A 361 17.00 8.40 -10.89
N ASN A 362 17.95 7.45 -10.97
CA ASN A 362 18.74 7.17 -12.17
C ASN A 362 19.42 8.43 -12.77
N GLY A 363 19.98 9.29 -11.92
CA GLY A 363 20.65 10.53 -12.33
C GLY A 363 19.73 11.68 -12.69
N LYS A 364 18.40 11.53 -12.53
CA LYS A 364 17.40 12.57 -12.72
C LYS A 364 16.97 13.14 -11.38
N THR A 365 17.04 14.45 -11.23
CA THR A 365 16.77 15.13 -9.96
C THR A 365 15.29 15.43 -9.78
N PHE A 366 14.82 15.29 -8.56
CA PHE A 366 13.49 15.73 -8.15
C PHE A 366 13.54 16.44 -6.80
N ILE A 367 12.59 17.33 -6.58
CA ILE A 367 12.35 18.02 -5.32
C ILE A 367 10.86 18.00 -5.00
N GLY A 368 10.51 18.11 -3.73
CA GLY A 368 9.08 18.19 -3.38
C GLY A 368 8.84 18.37 -1.89
N ASN A 369 7.56 18.60 -1.58
CA ASN A 369 7.05 18.67 -0.23
C ASN A 369 5.71 17.91 -0.15
N LEU A 370 5.47 17.24 0.97
CA LEU A 370 4.22 16.54 1.22
C LEU A 370 3.70 16.87 2.62
N GLY A 371 2.46 17.32 2.71
CA GLY A 371 1.73 17.47 3.95
C GLY A 371 0.47 16.62 3.96
N ILE A 372 0.26 15.86 5.02
CA ILE A 372 -0.97 15.08 5.23
C ILE A 372 -1.50 15.41 6.61
N SER A 373 -2.78 15.75 6.71
CA SER A 373 -3.48 15.98 7.98
C SER A 373 -4.89 15.40 7.93
N GLN A 374 -5.51 15.21 9.10
CA GLN A 374 -6.86 14.63 9.21
C GLN A 374 -6.96 13.24 8.58
N PHE A 375 -6.21 12.28 9.09
CA PHE A 375 -6.02 10.95 8.49
C PHE A 375 -7.32 10.15 8.20
N ASN A 376 -8.46 10.46 8.85
CA ASN A 376 -9.77 9.87 8.49
C ASN A 376 -10.33 10.37 7.16
N ASP A 377 -10.09 11.66 6.87
CA ASP A 377 -10.45 12.32 5.63
C ASP A 377 -9.27 13.19 5.23
N PRO A 378 -8.21 12.56 4.66
CA PRO A 378 -6.92 13.20 4.51
C PRO A 378 -6.99 14.48 3.69
N TYR A 379 -6.50 15.57 4.30
CA TYR A 379 -6.13 16.76 3.58
C TYR A 379 -4.67 16.61 3.16
N ILE A 380 -4.45 16.57 1.88
CA ILE A 380 -3.13 16.39 1.25
C ILE A 380 -2.70 17.72 0.63
N ALA A 381 -1.48 18.14 0.91
CA ALA A 381 -0.77 19.21 0.23
C ALA A 381 0.53 18.62 -0.35
N LEU A 382 0.61 18.55 -1.66
CA LEU A 382 1.76 18.03 -2.41
C LEU A 382 2.28 19.12 -3.34
N ASP A 383 3.57 19.31 -3.33
CA ASP A 383 4.32 20.11 -4.30
C ASP A 383 5.48 19.23 -4.78
N PHE A 384 5.55 18.98 -6.08
CA PHE A 384 6.55 18.10 -6.68
C PHE A 384 7.06 18.66 -7.98
N LYS A 385 8.37 18.69 -8.15
CA LYS A 385 9.02 19.09 -9.38
C LYS A 385 10.22 18.19 -9.66
N GLY A 386 10.29 17.65 -10.89
CA GLY A 386 11.43 16.84 -11.28
C GLY A 386 11.30 16.17 -12.62
N GLU A 387 12.44 15.73 -13.11
CA GLU A 387 12.56 14.85 -14.26
C GLU A 387 12.68 13.41 -13.76
N LEU A 388 11.83 12.53 -14.24
CA LEU A 388 11.73 11.16 -13.77
C LEU A 388 11.87 10.17 -14.94
N ASP A 389 12.67 9.15 -14.74
CA ASP A 389 12.70 7.99 -15.62
C ASP A 389 11.46 7.11 -15.34
N ALA A 390 10.63 6.94 -16.38
CA ALA A 390 9.34 6.27 -16.25
C ALA A 390 9.46 4.80 -15.79
N ALA A 391 10.48 4.08 -16.25
CA ALA A 391 10.75 2.70 -15.82
C ALA A 391 11.06 2.64 -14.32
N SER A 392 11.80 3.61 -13.83
CA SER A 392 12.13 3.69 -12.39
C SER A 392 10.91 4.00 -11.53
N ILE A 393 9.99 4.84 -12.01
CA ILE A 393 8.72 5.11 -11.29
C ILE A 393 7.96 3.80 -11.08
N SER A 394 7.80 2.99 -12.12
CA SER A 394 7.05 1.74 -12.05
C SER A 394 7.70 0.70 -11.12
N ASN A 395 9.02 0.75 -10.95
CA ASN A 395 9.75 -0.10 -10.00
C ASN A 395 9.46 0.27 -8.53
N PHE A 396 9.31 1.55 -8.21
CA PHE A 396 8.96 2.00 -6.86
C PHE A 396 7.46 1.97 -6.59
N TYR A 397 6.66 2.26 -7.59
CA TYR A 397 5.20 2.28 -7.49
C TYR A 397 4.58 1.63 -8.73
N PRO A 398 4.29 0.32 -8.69
CA PRO A 398 3.64 -0.36 -9.81
C PRO A 398 2.28 0.28 -10.13
N ILE A 399 2.13 0.73 -11.40
CA ILE A 399 0.88 1.30 -11.88
C ILE A 399 -0.02 0.14 -12.35
N PRO A 400 -1.22 -0.03 -11.82
CA PRO A 400 -2.10 -1.12 -12.20
C PRO A 400 -2.32 -1.16 -13.72
N GLN A 401 -2.25 -2.36 -14.30
CA GLN A 401 -2.43 -2.62 -15.74
C GLN A 401 -1.39 -1.99 -16.68
N VAL A 402 -0.36 -1.30 -16.19
CA VAL A 402 0.72 -0.73 -16.99
C VAL A 402 1.97 -1.60 -16.81
N ASN A 403 2.50 -2.11 -17.93
CA ASN A 403 3.71 -2.92 -17.97
C ASN A 403 4.74 -2.27 -18.90
N ASP A 404 6.01 -2.61 -18.72
CA ASP A 404 7.13 -2.19 -19.56
C ASP A 404 7.21 -0.66 -19.79
N LEU A 405 6.77 0.11 -18.77
CA LEU A 405 6.81 1.57 -18.81
C LEU A 405 8.25 2.05 -18.91
N ASN A 406 8.53 2.90 -19.92
CA ASN A 406 9.81 3.55 -20.13
C ASN A 406 9.64 4.91 -20.78
N GLY A 407 10.72 5.68 -20.87
CA GLY A 407 10.72 7.06 -21.37
C GLY A 407 11.01 8.05 -20.25
N LEU A 408 10.82 9.33 -20.52
CA LEU A 408 11.12 10.43 -19.60
C LEU A 408 9.86 11.22 -19.29
N ILE A 409 9.71 11.62 -18.04
CA ILE A 409 8.56 12.39 -17.55
C ILE A 409 9.09 13.62 -16.81
N ASP A 410 8.80 14.82 -17.32
CA ASP A 410 8.96 16.07 -16.59
C ASP A 410 7.66 16.38 -15.87
N ALA A 411 7.72 16.51 -14.55
CA ALA A 411 6.57 16.87 -13.74
C ALA A 411 6.83 18.13 -12.90
N ASP A 412 5.88 19.05 -12.93
CA ASP A 412 5.80 20.22 -12.05
C ASP A 412 4.34 20.32 -11.61
N ILE A 413 4.01 19.71 -10.48
CA ILE A 413 2.62 19.50 -10.04
C ILE A 413 2.41 19.96 -8.60
N MET A 414 1.27 20.59 -8.38
CA MET A 414 0.77 20.95 -7.06
C MET A 414 -0.61 20.34 -6.86
N PHE A 415 -0.84 19.76 -5.69
CA PHE A 415 -2.13 19.23 -5.27
C PHE A 415 -2.43 19.71 -3.85
N GLU A 416 -3.63 20.27 -3.63
CA GLU A 416 -4.07 20.71 -2.31
C GLU A 416 -5.56 20.44 -2.12
N GLY A 417 -5.92 19.61 -1.15
CA GLY A 417 -7.32 19.36 -0.82
C GLY A 417 -7.62 18.10 -0.05
N LYS A 418 -8.88 17.92 0.32
CA LYS A 418 -9.37 16.70 0.97
C LYS A 418 -9.69 15.63 -0.05
N THR A 419 -9.30 14.38 0.24
CA THR A 419 -9.57 13.23 -0.65
C THR A 419 -11.07 12.94 -0.80
N SER A 420 -11.89 13.18 0.24
CA SER A 420 -13.34 13.04 0.17
C SER A 420 -14.00 13.93 -0.86
N LEU A 421 -13.42 15.11 -1.13
CA LEU A 421 -13.96 16.05 -2.12
C LEU A 421 -13.87 15.49 -3.55
N LEU A 422 -12.90 14.62 -3.83
CA LEU A 422 -12.74 13.97 -5.13
C LEU A 422 -13.79 12.88 -5.41
N LYS A 423 -14.48 12.38 -4.38
CA LYS A 423 -15.49 11.29 -4.53
C LYS A 423 -16.72 11.68 -5.34
N LYS A 424 -16.98 12.97 -5.52
CA LYS A 424 -18.17 13.46 -6.25
C LYS A 424 -17.76 14.61 -7.17
N LYS A 425 -18.20 14.57 -8.41
CA LYS A 425 -17.98 15.63 -9.43
C LYS A 425 -18.33 17.03 -8.89
N ALA A 426 -19.43 17.18 -8.14
CA ALA A 426 -19.86 18.46 -7.61
C ALA A 426 -18.90 19.10 -6.59
N THR A 427 -18.09 18.29 -5.89
CA THR A 427 -17.13 18.74 -4.89
C THR A 427 -15.68 18.67 -5.36
N ALA A 428 -15.40 17.87 -6.39
CA ALA A 428 -14.05 17.63 -6.89
C ALA A 428 -13.34 18.91 -7.37
N GLN A 429 -14.09 19.87 -7.91
CA GLN A 429 -13.56 21.18 -8.32
C GLN A 429 -13.10 22.09 -7.16
N LYS A 430 -13.36 21.69 -5.90
CA LYS A 430 -12.84 22.40 -4.70
C LYS A 430 -11.42 21.95 -4.33
N VAL A 431 -10.94 20.87 -4.91
CA VAL A 431 -9.55 20.44 -4.79
C VAL A 431 -8.74 21.30 -5.76
N LYS A 432 -7.62 21.84 -5.26
CA LYS A 432 -6.70 22.61 -6.08
C LYS A 432 -5.63 21.69 -6.64
N THR A 433 -5.60 21.51 -7.94
CA THR A 433 -4.45 20.93 -8.64
C THR A 433 -4.01 21.91 -9.70
N ASN A 434 -2.72 22.04 -9.86
CA ASN A 434 -2.12 22.88 -10.87
C ASN A 434 -0.80 22.28 -11.31
N GLY A 435 -0.33 22.68 -12.49
CA GLY A 435 0.95 22.26 -13.00
C GLY A 435 0.84 21.43 -14.26
N ALA A 436 1.95 20.84 -14.67
CA ALA A 436 2.04 20.09 -15.91
C ALA A 436 2.90 18.82 -15.76
N ILE A 437 2.56 17.84 -16.58
CA ILE A 437 3.40 16.67 -16.86
C ILE A 437 3.71 16.69 -18.34
N THR A 438 4.98 16.71 -18.70
CA THR A 438 5.45 16.58 -20.08
C THR A 438 6.05 15.19 -20.29
N LEU A 439 5.57 14.53 -21.33
CA LEU A 439 5.98 13.18 -21.71
C LEU A 439 6.99 13.26 -22.85
N HIS A 440 8.09 12.52 -22.72
CA HIS A 440 9.12 12.42 -23.76
C HIS A 440 9.38 10.95 -24.07
N ASP A 441 9.02 10.52 -25.25
CA ASP A 441 9.18 9.16 -25.79
C ASP A 441 8.73 8.06 -24.82
N VAL A 442 7.57 8.30 -24.17
CA VAL A 442 7.02 7.37 -23.19
C VAL A 442 6.38 6.18 -23.92
N ASN A 443 6.78 4.99 -23.51
CA ASN A 443 6.26 3.73 -24.03
C ASN A 443 5.74 2.87 -22.87
N PHE A 444 4.67 2.14 -23.11
CA PHE A 444 4.12 1.19 -22.15
C PHE A 444 3.18 0.19 -22.82
N ASN A 445 2.95 -0.92 -22.13
CA ASN A 445 1.94 -1.90 -22.49
C ASN A 445 0.78 -1.82 -21.49
N TYR A 446 -0.45 -1.87 -21.99
CA TYR A 446 -1.64 -1.72 -21.15
C TYR A 446 -2.52 -2.96 -21.15
N GLY A 447 -3.01 -3.31 -19.98
CA GLY A 447 -3.96 -4.38 -19.76
C GLY A 447 -3.40 -5.80 -19.95
N LYS A 448 -4.27 -6.80 -19.78
CA LYS A 448 -3.92 -8.22 -19.96
C LYS A 448 -3.59 -8.59 -21.41
N GLN A 449 -4.13 -7.84 -22.37
CA GLN A 449 -3.92 -8.03 -23.80
C GLN A 449 -2.60 -7.44 -24.29
N ASN A 450 -1.84 -6.82 -23.38
CA ASN A 450 -0.52 -6.24 -23.68
C ASN A 450 -0.50 -5.24 -24.84
N ILE A 451 -1.46 -4.30 -24.82
CA ILE A 451 -1.65 -3.27 -25.84
C ILE A 451 -0.48 -2.30 -25.85
N HIS A 452 0.17 -2.10 -26.99
CA HIS A 452 1.36 -1.28 -27.10
C HIS A 452 1.04 0.20 -27.34
N PHE A 453 1.47 1.04 -26.42
CA PHE A 453 1.58 2.49 -26.61
C PHE A 453 3.05 2.86 -26.81
N LYS A 454 3.37 3.61 -27.88
CA LYS A 454 4.75 3.94 -28.26
C LYS A 454 4.91 5.40 -28.58
N ASP A 455 6.12 5.91 -28.29
CA ASP A 455 6.57 7.24 -28.64
C ASP A 455 5.58 8.34 -28.22
N ILE A 456 5.03 8.18 -26.99
CA ILE A 456 4.07 9.15 -26.46
C ILE A 456 4.82 10.39 -26.03
N ASN A 457 4.51 11.50 -26.70
CA ASN A 457 5.05 12.82 -26.45
C ASN A 457 3.90 13.82 -26.25
N GLY A 458 4.11 14.85 -25.44
CA GLY A 458 3.12 15.91 -25.26
C GLY A 458 3.03 16.39 -23.82
N THR A 459 2.17 17.38 -23.59
CA THR A 459 1.99 17.99 -22.26
C THR A 459 0.58 17.80 -21.75
N LEU A 460 0.50 17.37 -20.51
CA LEU A 460 -0.70 17.17 -19.71
C LEU A 460 -0.73 18.28 -18.65
N GLN A 461 -1.66 19.21 -18.74
CA GLN A 461 -1.76 20.34 -17.82
C GLN A 461 -2.98 20.19 -16.90
N PHE A 462 -2.75 20.13 -15.62
CA PHE A 462 -3.79 20.00 -14.60
C PHE A 462 -4.43 21.34 -14.25
N ASN A 463 -5.74 21.33 -14.08
CA ASN A 463 -6.53 22.45 -13.58
C ASN A 463 -7.66 21.90 -12.68
N ASN A 464 -7.44 21.89 -11.39
CA ASN A 464 -8.31 21.24 -10.41
C ASN A 464 -8.56 19.76 -10.76
N ASN A 465 -9.80 19.38 -11.06
CA ASN A 465 -10.15 18.00 -11.39
C ASN A 465 -10.06 17.69 -12.90
N ASP A 466 -9.64 18.66 -13.70
CA ASP A 466 -9.62 18.59 -15.16
C ASP A 466 -8.17 18.55 -15.69
N LEU A 467 -8.01 18.04 -16.89
CA LEU A 467 -6.71 17.90 -17.57
C LEU A 467 -6.80 18.45 -18.99
N ALA A 468 -5.93 19.40 -19.33
CA ALA A 468 -5.74 19.83 -20.70
C ALA A 468 -4.64 18.99 -21.38
N LEU A 469 -4.87 18.64 -22.62
CA LEU A 469 -3.94 17.92 -23.49
C LEU A 469 -3.39 18.89 -24.53
N SER A 470 -2.08 19.02 -24.59
CA SER A 470 -1.40 19.84 -25.61
C SER A 470 -0.44 18.97 -26.41
N ASN A 471 -0.78 18.79 -27.69
CA ASN A 471 0.03 18.02 -28.66
C ASN A 471 0.43 16.62 -28.13
N VAL A 472 -0.49 15.93 -27.46
CA VAL A 472 -0.25 14.55 -27.03
C VAL A 472 -0.32 13.65 -28.24
N GLN A 473 0.83 13.13 -28.66
CA GLN A 473 0.97 12.31 -29.86
C GLN A 473 1.73 11.04 -29.58
N GLY A 474 1.53 10.04 -30.40
CA GLY A 474 2.20 8.76 -30.31
C GLY A 474 1.53 7.71 -31.18
N TYR A 475 1.82 6.46 -30.87
CA TYR A 475 1.24 5.32 -31.54
C TYR A 475 0.48 4.45 -30.54
N PHE A 476 -0.60 3.91 -30.99
CA PHE A 476 -1.40 2.90 -30.38
C PHE A 476 -1.43 1.71 -31.34
N GLU A 477 -0.72 0.65 -31.02
CA GLU A 477 -0.45 -0.46 -31.93
C GLU A 477 0.11 0.06 -33.28
N ASN A 478 -0.66 -0.08 -34.38
CA ASN A 478 -0.29 0.38 -35.70
C ASN A 478 -0.92 1.75 -36.06
N SER A 479 -1.67 2.35 -35.16
CA SER A 479 -2.37 3.61 -35.38
C SER A 479 -1.61 4.77 -34.76
N ASP A 480 -1.36 5.83 -35.50
CA ASP A 480 -0.84 7.09 -34.99
C ASP A 480 -1.97 7.99 -34.49
N PHE A 481 -1.68 8.80 -33.50
CA PHE A 481 -2.61 9.83 -33.04
C PHE A 481 -1.91 11.11 -32.59
N GLN A 482 -2.60 12.21 -32.74
CA GLN A 482 -2.30 13.48 -32.09
C GLN A 482 -3.59 14.02 -31.49
N LEU A 483 -3.58 14.25 -30.17
CA LEU A 483 -4.72 14.72 -29.39
C LEU A 483 -4.45 16.10 -28.82
N ASN A 484 -5.43 16.99 -28.96
CA ASN A 484 -5.50 18.27 -28.26
C ASN A 484 -6.91 18.41 -27.66
N GLY A 485 -7.00 18.95 -26.44
CA GLY A 485 -8.33 19.11 -25.82
C GLY A 485 -8.32 19.02 -24.31
N PHE A 486 -9.43 18.53 -23.75
CA PHE A 486 -9.65 18.52 -22.33
C PHE A 486 -10.30 17.21 -21.87
N PHE A 487 -9.82 16.69 -20.76
CA PHE A 487 -10.47 15.63 -19.98
C PHE A 487 -11.06 16.24 -18.71
N LYS A 488 -12.36 16.31 -18.62
CA LYS A 488 -13.09 16.84 -17.48
C LYS A 488 -13.34 15.74 -16.46
N ASN A 489 -13.17 16.03 -15.17
CA ASN A 489 -13.36 15.11 -14.07
C ASN A 489 -12.38 13.92 -14.07
N ILE A 490 -11.19 14.09 -14.68
CA ILE A 490 -10.22 13.00 -14.89
C ILE A 490 -9.67 12.43 -13.57
N ILE A 491 -9.35 13.28 -12.59
CA ILE A 491 -8.75 12.82 -11.33
C ILE A 491 -9.75 11.94 -10.56
N THR A 492 -11.00 12.39 -10.47
CA THR A 492 -12.08 11.61 -9.84
C THR A 492 -12.31 10.29 -10.57
N PHE A 493 -12.33 10.32 -11.91
CA PHE A 493 -12.50 9.12 -12.74
C PHE A 493 -11.38 8.10 -12.52
N LEU A 494 -10.12 8.54 -12.41
CA LEU A 494 -8.99 7.65 -12.20
C LEU A 494 -8.90 7.05 -10.78
N LEU A 495 -9.39 7.79 -9.78
CA LEU A 495 -9.26 7.41 -8.37
C LEU A 495 -10.46 6.62 -7.82
N PHE A 496 -11.63 6.71 -8.46
CA PHE A 496 -12.87 6.12 -7.96
C PHE A 496 -13.66 5.45 -9.07
N GLU A 497 -14.26 4.32 -8.77
CA GLU A 497 -15.12 3.58 -9.70
C GLU A 497 -16.44 4.32 -10.00
N ASN A 498 -17.02 4.04 -11.18
CA ASN A 498 -18.33 4.54 -11.61
C ASN A 498 -18.45 6.08 -11.58
N GLN A 499 -17.39 6.78 -11.99
CA GLN A 499 -17.38 8.24 -12.08
C GLN A 499 -17.52 8.72 -13.52
N PRO A 500 -18.28 9.80 -13.77
CA PRO A 500 -18.42 10.34 -15.11
C PRO A 500 -17.13 11.02 -15.58
N ILE A 501 -16.80 10.81 -16.86
CA ILE A 501 -15.71 11.51 -17.55
C ILE A 501 -16.24 12.30 -18.73
N GLY A 502 -15.78 13.54 -18.86
CA GLY A 502 -16.02 14.39 -20.05
C GLY A 502 -14.76 14.48 -20.90
N ILE A 503 -14.85 14.13 -22.16
CA ILE A 503 -13.74 14.18 -23.12
C ILE A 503 -14.11 15.16 -24.24
N GLU A 504 -13.35 16.22 -24.37
CA GLU A 504 -13.46 17.21 -25.45
C GLU A 504 -12.12 17.27 -26.18
N THR A 505 -12.00 16.60 -27.33
CA THR A 505 -10.70 16.44 -28.01
C THR A 505 -10.81 16.53 -29.51
N ASP A 506 -9.76 17.09 -30.11
CA ASP A 506 -9.47 17.02 -31.52
C ASP A 506 -8.44 15.92 -31.78
N LEU A 507 -8.79 14.94 -32.61
CA LEU A 507 -7.91 13.89 -33.08
C LEU A 507 -7.39 14.20 -34.48
N LYS A 508 -6.08 14.13 -34.67
CA LYS A 508 -5.44 14.02 -35.97
C LYS A 508 -4.71 12.70 -36.09
N SER A 509 -4.81 12.04 -37.23
CA SER A 509 -4.10 10.79 -37.48
C SER A 509 -3.78 10.65 -38.96
N ASN A 510 -2.63 10.04 -39.27
CA ASN A 510 -2.32 9.63 -40.64
C ASN A 510 -2.98 8.30 -40.98
N PHE A 511 -3.08 7.38 -39.99
CA PHE A 511 -3.67 6.06 -40.19
C PHE A 511 -4.29 5.51 -38.90
N LEU A 512 -5.57 5.07 -38.98
CA LEU A 512 -6.26 4.38 -37.89
C LEU A 512 -6.67 2.96 -38.33
N ASP A 513 -6.25 1.94 -37.58
CA ASP A 513 -6.74 0.58 -37.74
C ASP A 513 -7.88 0.32 -36.71
N LEU A 514 -9.13 0.46 -37.16
CA LEU A 514 -10.28 0.23 -36.28
C LEU A 514 -10.48 -1.26 -35.94
N ASP A 515 -9.97 -2.19 -36.74
CA ASP A 515 -10.01 -3.61 -36.39
C ASP A 515 -9.23 -3.87 -35.11
N GLN A 516 -8.06 -3.24 -34.95
CA GLN A 516 -7.27 -3.30 -33.73
C GLN A 516 -7.95 -2.55 -32.59
N LEU A 517 -8.42 -1.33 -32.84
CA LEU A 517 -9.05 -0.49 -31.81
C LEU A 517 -10.28 -1.18 -31.20
N PHE A 518 -11.12 -1.80 -32.01
CA PHE A 518 -12.28 -2.54 -31.51
C PHE A 518 -11.94 -3.88 -30.87
N SER A 519 -10.79 -4.49 -31.16
CA SER A 519 -10.36 -5.72 -30.50
C SER A 519 -9.92 -5.51 -29.03
N ILE A 520 -9.65 -4.28 -28.62
CA ILE A 520 -9.00 -3.91 -27.33
C ILE A 520 -10.00 -3.60 -26.21
N GLY A 521 -11.20 -3.21 -26.56
CA GLY A 521 -12.20 -2.73 -25.58
C GLY A 521 -12.81 -3.80 -24.67
N PHE A 522 -12.32 -5.05 -24.69
CA PHE A 522 -13.06 -6.16 -24.16
C PHE A 522 -12.20 -7.05 -23.26
N GLU A 523 -12.33 -6.85 -21.95
CA GLU A 523 -11.89 -7.87 -20.98
C GLU A 523 -12.69 -9.15 -21.27
N GLU A 524 -12.02 -10.16 -21.80
CA GLU A 524 -12.51 -11.54 -21.71
C GLU A 524 -12.47 -11.94 -20.22
N GLU A 525 -13.56 -11.73 -19.51
CA GLU A 525 -13.96 -12.73 -18.52
C GLU A 525 -14.17 -14.03 -19.31
N GLU A 526 -13.49 -15.09 -18.95
CA GLU A 526 -13.39 -16.39 -19.66
C GLU A 526 -14.72 -17.04 -20.09
N SER A 527 -15.84 -16.36 -20.12
CA SER A 527 -17.17 -16.88 -20.46
C SER A 527 -18.18 -15.87 -21.04
N LYS A 528 -17.83 -14.61 -21.31
CA LYS A 528 -18.81 -13.66 -21.88
C LYS A 528 -18.45 -13.27 -23.30
N GLU A 529 -19.31 -13.61 -24.24
CA GLU A 529 -19.28 -13.13 -25.61
C GLU A 529 -19.30 -11.58 -25.67
N TYR A 530 -18.60 -11.03 -26.65
CA TYR A 530 -18.55 -9.59 -26.95
C TYR A 530 -19.95 -8.94 -26.91
N GLN A 531 -20.06 -7.82 -26.18
CA GLN A 531 -21.25 -6.97 -26.13
C GLN A 531 -20.85 -5.50 -26.28
N PHE A 532 -21.34 -4.88 -27.34
CA PHE A 532 -21.15 -3.43 -27.51
C PHE A 532 -21.97 -2.64 -26.48
N ARG A 533 -21.33 -1.70 -25.81
CA ARG A 533 -21.97 -0.79 -24.85
C ARG A 533 -21.31 0.57 -24.89
N ILE A 534 -22.11 1.62 -24.84
CA ILE A 534 -21.63 2.96 -24.57
C ILE A 534 -21.77 3.18 -23.04
N SER A 535 -20.67 3.55 -22.37
CA SER A 535 -20.72 3.81 -20.93
C SER A 535 -21.70 4.94 -20.60
N PRO A 536 -22.59 4.81 -19.61
CA PRO A 536 -23.46 5.89 -19.16
C PRO A 536 -22.65 7.07 -18.58
N ASP A 537 -21.44 6.82 -18.11
CA ASP A 537 -20.55 7.80 -17.51
C ASP A 537 -19.70 8.58 -18.53
N LEU A 538 -19.75 8.21 -19.82
CA LEU A 538 -19.01 8.86 -20.88
C LEU A 538 -19.77 10.05 -21.45
N GLN A 539 -19.15 11.22 -21.45
CA GLN A 539 -19.52 12.39 -22.26
C GLN A 539 -18.36 12.70 -23.20
N LEU A 540 -18.60 12.55 -24.50
CA LEU A 540 -17.58 12.74 -25.52
C LEU A 540 -18.01 13.84 -26.49
N ASN A 541 -17.12 14.78 -26.74
CA ASN A 541 -17.19 15.73 -27.86
C ASN A 541 -15.87 15.63 -28.62
N PHE A 542 -15.92 15.01 -29.76
CA PHE A 542 -14.73 14.55 -30.46
C PHE A 542 -14.75 14.97 -31.90
N ASN A 543 -13.75 15.72 -32.33
CA ASN A 543 -13.53 16.06 -33.73
C ASN A 543 -12.40 15.19 -34.28
N CYS A 544 -12.49 14.81 -35.54
CA CYS A 544 -11.43 14.05 -36.21
C CYS A 544 -11.04 14.60 -37.56
N ASP A 545 -9.73 14.50 -37.86
CA ASP A 545 -9.13 14.71 -39.17
C ASP A 545 -8.14 13.56 -39.42
N VAL A 546 -8.62 12.50 -40.09
CA VAL A 546 -7.89 11.25 -40.31
C VAL A 546 -7.60 11.07 -41.78
N LYS A 547 -6.33 10.90 -42.16
CA LYS A 547 -5.95 10.76 -43.57
C LYS A 547 -6.37 9.42 -44.16
N ALA A 548 -6.23 8.34 -43.40
CA ALA A 548 -6.62 7.00 -43.84
C ALA A 548 -7.11 6.16 -42.65
N MET A 549 -8.07 5.31 -42.90
CA MET A 549 -8.64 4.40 -41.88
C MET A 549 -8.87 3.02 -42.49
N LYS A 550 -8.85 1.98 -41.66
CA LYS A 550 -9.18 0.61 -42.07
C LYS A 550 -10.19 0.01 -41.06
N TYR A 551 -11.26 -0.57 -41.61
CA TYR A 551 -12.19 -1.42 -40.87
C TYR A 551 -12.65 -2.57 -41.78
N LYS A 552 -12.17 -3.76 -41.53
CA LYS A 552 -12.40 -4.92 -42.42
C LYS A 552 -12.03 -4.57 -43.90
N ARG A 553 -12.99 -4.65 -44.81
CA ARG A 553 -12.82 -4.31 -46.22
C ARG A 553 -12.98 -2.80 -46.49
N PHE A 554 -13.54 -2.04 -45.56
CA PHE A 554 -13.76 -0.60 -45.68
C PHE A 554 -12.49 0.18 -45.42
N LYS A 555 -12.02 0.95 -46.40
CA LYS A 555 -10.77 1.71 -46.36
C LYS A 555 -10.98 3.15 -46.81
N PRO A 556 -11.62 3.98 -46.00
CA PRO A 556 -11.82 5.38 -46.36
C PRO A 556 -10.54 6.20 -46.16
N THR A 557 -10.50 7.34 -46.84
CA THR A 557 -9.44 8.36 -46.72
C THR A 557 -10.05 9.74 -46.53
N HIS A 558 -9.25 10.69 -45.98
CA HIS A 558 -9.67 12.09 -45.77
C HIS A 558 -10.94 12.19 -44.93
N ILE A 559 -10.98 11.46 -43.81
CA ILE A 559 -12.12 11.42 -42.92
C ILE A 559 -12.11 12.66 -42.03
N LYS A 560 -13.19 13.44 -42.08
CA LYS A 560 -13.42 14.58 -41.19
C LYS A 560 -14.84 14.54 -40.64
N GLY A 561 -15.00 14.93 -39.41
CA GLY A 561 -16.31 14.99 -38.74
C GLY A 561 -16.23 15.15 -37.26
N ASP A 562 -17.41 15.21 -36.64
CA ASP A 562 -17.58 15.28 -35.20
C ASP A 562 -18.42 14.11 -34.71
N LEU A 563 -18.15 13.72 -33.44
CA LEU A 563 -18.88 12.71 -32.69
C LEU A 563 -19.22 13.27 -31.32
N LEU A 564 -20.49 13.37 -31.03
CA LEU A 564 -20.98 13.72 -29.70
C LEU A 564 -21.60 12.48 -29.04
N VAL A 565 -21.12 12.11 -27.85
CA VAL A 565 -21.71 11.03 -27.03
C VAL A 565 -22.20 11.61 -25.73
N LYS A 566 -23.45 11.36 -25.40
CA LYS A 566 -24.06 11.76 -24.13
C LYS A 566 -25.23 10.82 -23.80
N ASN A 567 -25.33 10.42 -22.55
CA ASN A 567 -26.40 9.55 -22.06
C ASN A 567 -26.57 8.28 -22.92
N GLN A 568 -25.46 7.66 -23.31
CA GLN A 568 -25.40 6.47 -24.18
C GLN A 568 -25.96 6.66 -25.60
N VAL A 569 -26.14 7.91 -26.02
CA VAL A 569 -26.50 8.26 -27.40
C VAL A 569 -25.30 8.89 -28.08
N ALA A 570 -24.90 8.33 -29.22
CA ALA A 570 -23.87 8.88 -30.09
C ALA A 570 -24.51 9.61 -31.27
N VAL A 571 -24.09 10.83 -31.55
CA VAL A 571 -24.56 11.65 -32.66
C VAL A 571 -23.36 12.13 -33.44
N SER A 572 -23.37 11.91 -34.75
CA SER A 572 -22.39 12.47 -35.68
C SER A 572 -23.06 13.33 -36.71
N ARG A 573 -22.41 14.42 -37.12
CA ARG A 573 -22.89 15.33 -38.14
C ARG A 573 -21.78 15.58 -39.15
N ASN A 574 -22.16 15.53 -40.44
CA ASN A 574 -21.25 15.87 -41.55
C ASN A 574 -19.90 15.11 -41.52
N ILE A 575 -19.94 13.81 -41.17
CA ILE A 575 -18.74 13.00 -41.40
C ILE A 575 -18.54 12.88 -42.89
N THR A 576 -17.44 13.41 -43.41
CA THR A 576 -17.05 13.36 -44.80
C THR A 576 -15.84 12.46 -44.99
N MET A 577 -15.83 11.72 -46.08
CA MET A 577 -14.69 10.87 -46.43
C MET A 577 -14.67 10.51 -47.91
N ASN A 578 -13.51 10.12 -48.42
CA ASN A 578 -13.38 9.51 -49.72
C ASN A 578 -13.32 7.98 -49.57
N THR A 579 -14.17 7.28 -50.28
CA THR A 579 -14.21 5.82 -50.21
C THR A 579 -14.85 5.23 -51.47
N MET A 580 -14.46 4.03 -51.85
CA MET A 580 -15.04 3.30 -52.98
C MET A 580 -15.01 4.14 -54.30
N GLY A 581 -14.00 4.98 -54.46
CA GLY A 581 -13.79 5.83 -55.65
C GLY A 581 -14.61 7.11 -55.70
N GLY A 582 -15.36 7.47 -54.69
CA GLY A 582 -16.18 8.68 -54.57
C GLY A 582 -16.15 9.33 -53.21
N ALA A 583 -16.92 10.41 -53.05
CA ALA A 583 -17.07 11.10 -51.76
C ALA A 583 -18.34 10.64 -51.02
N LEU A 584 -18.21 10.39 -49.76
CA LEU A 584 -19.32 9.99 -48.87
C LEU A 584 -19.51 11.03 -47.78
N THR A 585 -20.74 11.46 -47.56
CA THR A 585 -21.13 12.22 -46.37
C THR A 585 -22.14 11.41 -45.55
N LEU A 586 -21.90 11.37 -44.23
CA LEU A 586 -22.70 10.58 -43.27
C LEU A 586 -23.14 11.49 -42.13
N ASN A 587 -24.42 11.40 -41.76
CA ASN A 587 -24.95 11.83 -40.48
C ASN A 587 -25.58 10.61 -39.79
N GLY A 588 -25.48 10.52 -38.44
CA GLY A 588 -26.02 9.38 -37.76
C GLY A 588 -26.31 9.62 -36.27
N ILE A 589 -27.28 8.87 -35.79
CA ILE A 589 -27.62 8.77 -34.37
C ILE A 589 -27.62 7.29 -34.02
N VAL A 590 -26.91 6.96 -32.94
CA VAL A 590 -26.89 5.61 -32.38
C VAL A 590 -27.35 5.70 -30.92
N ASP A 591 -28.54 5.19 -30.62
CA ASP A 591 -29.05 5.08 -29.25
C ASP A 591 -28.74 3.69 -28.69
N ALA A 592 -27.75 3.61 -27.81
CA ALA A 592 -27.27 2.39 -27.17
C ALA A 592 -27.72 2.28 -25.69
N LYS A 593 -28.78 2.96 -25.28
CA LYS A 593 -29.32 2.83 -23.91
C LYS A 593 -29.78 1.41 -23.61
N ASN A 594 -30.35 0.74 -24.62
CA ASN A 594 -30.64 -0.68 -24.55
C ASN A 594 -29.57 -1.46 -25.32
N PRO A 595 -28.62 -2.14 -24.63
CA PRO A 595 -27.53 -2.82 -25.34
C PRO A 595 -28.00 -4.03 -26.18
N LYS A 596 -29.22 -4.55 -25.96
CA LYS A 596 -29.79 -5.64 -26.75
C LYS A 596 -30.58 -5.17 -27.98
N ALA A 597 -30.85 -3.87 -28.06
CA ALA A 597 -31.57 -3.26 -29.16
C ALA A 597 -31.03 -1.86 -29.35
N ILE A 598 -29.96 -1.73 -30.13
CA ILE A 598 -29.26 -0.48 -30.41
C ILE A 598 -29.89 0.14 -31.64
N ASP A 599 -30.59 1.24 -31.50
CA ASP A 599 -31.26 1.91 -32.60
C ASP A 599 -30.28 2.83 -33.35
N VAL A 600 -30.27 2.72 -34.67
CA VAL A 600 -29.43 3.47 -35.57
C VAL A 600 -30.31 4.19 -36.59
N ILE A 601 -30.17 5.50 -36.65
CA ILE A 601 -30.77 6.36 -37.68
C ILE A 601 -29.62 7.05 -38.39
N SER A 602 -29.56 6.94 -39.70
CA SER A 602 -28.45 7.48 -40.48
C SER A 602 -28.90 7.99 -41.84
N THR A 603 -28.27 9.07 -42.32
CA THR A 603 -28.39 9.54 -43.67
C THR A 603 -27.04 9.50 -44.36
N PHE A 604 -27.01 8.94 -45.55
CA PHE A 604 -25.81 8.85 -46.38
C PHE A 604 -26.02 9.60 -47.70
N LYS A 605 -25.02 10.35 -48.08
CA LYS A 605 -24.93 10.94 -49.42
C LYS A 605 -23.72 10.37 -50.11
N LEU A 606 -23.98 9.62 -51.18
CA LEU A 606 -22.95 9.05 -52.07
C LEU A 606 -22.76 9.94 -53.28
N ASP A 607 -21.53 10.24 -53.60
CA ASP A 607 -21.16 11.10 -54.76
C ASP A 607 -20.07 10.40 -55.59
N GLY A 608 -20.52 9.57 -56.54
CA GLY A 608 -19.71 8.93 -57.52
C GLY A 608 -18.93 7.69 -57.09
N GLN A 609 -19.40 6.94 -56.10
CA GLN A 609 -18.82 5.66 -55.70
C GLN A 609 -18.89 4.61 -56.83
N HIS A 610 -17.85 3.76 -56.92
CA HIS A 610 -17.88 2.60 -57.78
C HIS A 610 -18.86 1.55 -57.22
N VAL A 611 -19.85 1.13 -58.01
CA VAL A 611 -20.87 0.20 -57.57
C VAL A 611 -20.28 -1.15 -57.21
N ASP A 612 -19.37 -1.70 -58.00
CA ASP A 612 -18.62 -2.93 -57.66
C ASP A 612 -17.90 -2.84 -56.34
N SER A 613 -17.30 -1.70 -56.02
CA SER A 613 -16.63 -1.47 -54.74
C SER A 613 -17.60 -1.42 -53.56
N ILE A 614 -18.82 -0.85 -53.76
CA ILE A 614 -19.87 -0.88 -52.74
C ILE A 614 -20.23 -2.35 -52.42
N PHE A 615 -20.55 -3.15 -53.47
CA PHE A 615 -20.87 -4.55 -53.28
C PHE A 615 -19.74 -5.35 -52.62
N TYR A 616 -18.47 -5.11 -53.03
CA TYR A 616 -17.31 -5.77 -52.43
C TYR A 616 -17.15 -5.46 -50.95
N VAL A 617 -17.24 -4.18 -50.57
CA VAL A 617 -17.06 -3.72 -49.18
C VAL A 617 -18.14 -4.27 -48.27
N PHE A 618 -19.41 -4.30 -48.76
CA PHE A 618 -20.54 -4.81 -47.99
C PHE A 618 -20.84 -6.30 -48.24
N GLU A 619 -19.85 -7.08 -48.71
CA GLU A 619 -19.93 -8.53 -48.92
C GLU A 619 -21.15 -8.98 -49.74
N ASN A 620 -21.43 -8.21 -50.79
CA ASN A 620 -22.58 -8.37 -51.67
C ASN A 620 -23.94 -8.31 -50.92
N PHE A 621 -24.01 -7.64 -49.77
CA PHE A 621 -25.20 -7.54 -48.93
C PHE A 621 -25.76 -8.90 -48.52
N ASP A 622 -24.84 -9.87 -48.29
CA ASP A 622 -25.13 -11.26 -47.91
C ASP A 622 -26.09 -11.98 -48.89
N GLN A 623 -26.02 -11.62 -50.20
CA GLN A 623 -26.83 -12.23 -51.24
C GLN A 623 -25.95 -12.68 -52.41
N THR A 624 -26.47 -13.62 -53.25
CA THR A 624 -25.72 -14.23 -54.32
C THR A 624 -26.25 -13.86 -55.70
N PHE A 625 -27.37 -13.13 -55.78
CA PHE A 625 -28.06 -12.82 -57.04
C PHE A 625 -27.31 -11.77 -57.87
N ILE A 626 -27.06 -10.61 -57.32
CA ILE A 626 -26.20 -9.56 -57.93
C ILE A 626 -24.95 -9.43 -57.02
N GLN A 627 -23.78 -9.52 -57.65
CA GLN A 627 -22.50 -9.46 -56.95
C GLN A 627 -21.61 -8.36 -57.57
N ASP A 628 -20.55 -7.99 -56.83
CA ASP A 628 -19.52 -7.02 -57.25
C ASP A 628 -18.99 -7.24 -58.67
N LYS A 629 -18.88 -8.50 -59.07
CA LYS A 629 -18.42 -8.87 -60.43
C LYS A 629 -19.46 -8.59 -61.54
N HIS A 630 -20.73 -8.43 -61.20
CA HIS A 630 -21.80 -8.29 -62.17
C HIS A 630 -22.09 -6.83 -62.52
N LEU A 631 -22.11 -5.94 -61.54
CA LEU A 631 -22.57 -4.55 -61.73
C LEU A 631 -21.40 -3.58 -61.61
N LYS A 632 -21.25 -2.72 -62.63
CA LYS A 632 -20.31 -1.61 -62.65
C LYS A 632 -21.01 -0.29 -62.88
N GLY A 633 -20.33 0.80 -62.61
CA GLY A 633 -20.82 2.17 -62.78
C GLY A 633 -20.50 3.04 -61.59
N ARG A 634 -20.97 4.29 -61.67
CA ARG A 634 -20.82 5.26 -60.57
C ARG A 634 -22.17 5.56 -59.95
N ALA A 635 -22.26 5.33 -58.65
CA ALA A 635 -23.46 5.55 -57.86
C ALA A 635 -23.47 6.96 -57.27
N PHE A 636 -24.57 7.65 -57.43
CA PHE A 636 -24.95 8.90 -56.77
C PHE A 636 -26.25 8.58 -56.01
N ALA A 637 -26.23 8.68 -54.67
CA ALA A 637 -27.41 8.30 -53.89
C ALA A 637 -27.58 9.15 -52.64
N ASN A 638 -28.85 9.32 -52.26
CA ASN A 638 -29.23 9.70 -50.92
C ASN A 638 -29.90 8.49 -50.29
N VAL A 639 -29.49 8.15 -49.07
CA VAL A 639 -29.97 7.00 -48.36
C VAL A 639 -30.41 7.44 -46.97
N ASP A 640 -31.65 7.24 -46.64
CA ASP A 640 -32.19 7.38 -45.29
C ASP A 640 -32.36 5.95 -44.71
N LEU A 641 -31.73 5.68 -43.58
CA LEU A 641 -31.61 4.35 -43.00
C LEU A 641 -32.05 4.37 -41.55
N GLU A 642 -32.95 3.47 -41.18
CA GLU A 642 -33.29 3.14 -39.80
C GLU A 642 -33.12 1.64 -39.59
N MET A 643 -32.48 1.25 -38.49
CA MET A 643 -32.25 -0.16 -38.14
C MET A 643 -32.00 -0.33 -36.67
N THR A 644 -32.20 -1.55 -36.17
CA THR A 644 -31.81 -1.94 -34.83
C THR A 644 -30.70 -3.02 -34.92
N LEU A 645 -29.66 -2.86 -34.13
CA LEU A 645 -28.57 -3.82 -33.98
C LEU A 645 -28.68 -4.53 -32.64
N ASN A 646 -28.26 -5.78 -32.57
CA ASN A 646 -28.09 -6.48 -31.29
C ASN A 646 -26.79 -6.09 -30.59
N GLU A 647 -26.55 -6.65 -29.42
CA GLU A 647 -25.32 -6.40 -28.62
C GLU A 647 -24.00 -6.79 -29.32
N LYS A 648 -24.07 -7.60 -30.38
CA LYS A 648 -22.93 -7.98 -31.23
C LYS A 648 -22.78 -7.08 -32.47
N LEU A 649 -23.55 -6.01 -32.56
CA LEU A 649 -23.65 -5.13 -33.72
C LEU A 649 -24.15 -5.83 -35.01
N ASN A 650 -24.84 -6.94 -34.87
CA ASN A 650 -25.49 -7.59 -36.01
C ASN A 650 -26.89 -6.98 -36.21
N LEU A 651 -27.25 -6.79 -37.47
CA LEU A 651 -28.57 -6.30 -37.85
C LEU A 651 -29.69 -7.24 -37.39
N ILE A 652 -30.70 -6.67 -36.74
CA ILE A 652 -31.98 -7.36 -36.50
C ILE A 652 -32.81 -7.11 -37.75
N ALA A 653 -32.70 -8.01 -38.72
CA ALA A 653 -33.16 -7.82 -40.08
C ALA A 653 -34.61 -7.31 -40.25
N PRO A 654 -35.63 -7.73 -39.44
CA PRO A 654 -36.98 -7.17 -39.54
C PRO A 654 -37.11 -5.66 -39.23
N THR A 655 -36.11 -5.06 -38.57
CA THR A 655 -36.14 -3.65 -38.18
C THR A 655 -35.58 -2.72 -39.26
N LEU A 656 -34.97 -3.26 -40.31
CA LEU A 656 -34.37 -2.47 -41.36
C LEU A 656 -35.45 -1.76 -42.20
N ILE A 657 -35.35 -0.42 -42.21
CA ILE A 657 -36.11 0.46 -43.10
C ILE A 657 -35.09 1.31 -43.84
N ALA A 658 -35.15 1.38 -45.15
CA ALA A 658 -34.30 2.22 -45.95
C ALA A 658 -35.04 2.81 -47.13
N ASP A 659 -34.87 4.12 -47.31
CA ASP A 659 -35.29 4.86 -48.49
C ASP A 659 -34.04 5.29 -49.27
N ILE A 660 -33.95 4.87 -50.52
CA ILE A 660 -32.73 5.06 -51.34
C ILE A 660 -33.12 5.68 -52.67
N SER A 661 -32.75 6.94 -52.84
CA SER A 661 -32.79 7.59 -54.15
C SER A 661 -31.44 7.41 -54.83
N VAL A 662 -31.37 6.59 -55.88
CA VAL A 662 -30.10 6.27 -56.53
C VAL A 662 -30.07 6.60 -58.02
N THR A 663 -28.96 7.12 -58.51
CA THR A 663 -28.65 7.24 -59.93
C THR A 663 -27.29 6.54 -60.17
N ILE A 664 -27.31 5.53 -61.04
CA ILE A 664 -26.11 4.85 -61.51
C ILE A 664 -25.75 5.39 -62.87
N LYS A 665 -24.59 6.02 -63.03
CA LYS A 665 -24.07 6.56 -64.31
C LYS A 665 -23.04 5.62 -64.91
N ASN A 666 -23.02 5.54 -66.24
CA ASN A 666 -22.10 4.70 -66.98
C ASN A 666 -22.15 3.24 -66.50
N GLY A 667 -23.36 2.71 -66.34
CA GLY A 667 -23.57 1.39 -65.80
C GLY A 667 -23.26 0.27 -66.80
N GLU A 668 -22.70 -0.84 -66.27
CA GLU A 668 -22.54 -2.09 -67.02
C GLU A 668 -23.06 -3.26 -66.16
N LEU A 669 -23.85 -4.14 -66.75
CA LEU A 669 -24.23 -5.42 -66.17
C LEU A 669 -23.45 -6.51 -66.90
N ASN A 670 -22.56 -7.18 -66.24
CA ASN A 670 -21.63 -8.14 -66.80
C ASN A 670 -21.95 -9.55 -66.34
N ASN A 671 -22.02 -10.50 -67.26
CA ASN A 671 -22.15 -11.94 -66.98
C ASN A 671 -23.28 -12.29 -66.02
N PHE A 672 -24.37 -11.53 -66.01
CA PHE A 672 -25.49 -11.75 -65.13
C PHE A 672 -26.32 -12.95 -65.64
N GLU A 673 -26.44 -14.04 -64.89
CA GLU A 673 -27.00 -15.31 -65.28
C GLU A 673 -28.45 -15.24 -65.82
N PRO A 674 -29.37 -14.44 -65.23
CA PRO A 674 -30.70 -14.28 -65.81
C PRO A 674 -30.69 -13.74 -67.27
N MET A 675 -29.76 -12.80 -67.54
CA MET A 675 -29.60 -12.22 -68.87
C MET A 675 -28.96 -13.20 -69.85
N LYS A 676 -27.98 -13.96 -69.43
CA LYS A 676 -27.37 -15.03 -70.23
C LYS A 676 -28.37 -16.10 -70.60
N LYS A 677 -29.35 -16.44 -69.78
CA LYS A 677 -30.42 -17.36 -70.11
C LYS A 677 -31.34 -16.84 -71.24
N LEU A 678 -31.54 -15.52 -71.32
CA LEU A 678 -32.28 -14.88 -72.42
C LEU A 678 -31.50 -14.94 -73.74
N ASN A 679 -30.19 -14.99 -73.73
CA ASN A 679 -29.30 -15.09 -74.88
C ASN A 679 -29.66 -16.30 -75.77
N LYS A 680 -30.14 -17.42 -75.14
CA LYS A 680 -30.58 -18.60 -75.87
C LYS A 680 -31.83 -18.38 -76.73
N TYR A 681 -32.59 -17.34 -76.46
CA TYR A 681 -33.85 -17.04 -77.15
C TYR A 681 -33.76 -15.85 -78.08
N LEU A 682 -32.78 -14.95 -77.88
CA LEU A 682 -32.68 -13.68 -78.62
C LEU A 682 -31.49 -13.62 -79.57
N ASP A 683 -30.61 -14.61 -79.56
CA ASP A 683 -29.40 -14.76 -80.39
C ASP A 683 -28.50 -13.48 -80.41
N ASP A 684 -28.43 -12.79 -79.26
CA ASP A 684 -27.73 -11.52 -79.11
C ASP A 684 -26.56 -11.67 -78.11
N GLU A 685 -25.32 -11.72 -78.61
CA GLU A 685 -24.12 -11.79 -77.79
C GLU A 685 -23.96 -10.58 -76.86
N GLY A 686 -24.62 -9.46 -77.09
CA GLY A 686 -24.60 -8.23 -76.30
C GLY A 686 -25.19 -8.42 -74.88
N LEU A 687 -26.03 -9.42 -74.63
CA LEU A 687 -26.63 -9.67 -73.32
C LEU A 687 -25.65 -10.17 -72.27
N SER A 688 -24.45 -10.56 -72.65
CA SER A 688 -23.36 -10.89 -71.69
C SER A 688 -22.68 -9.69 -71.10
N LYS A 689 -22.77 -8.53 -71.75
CA LYS A 689 -22.21 -7.26 -71.35
C LYS A 689 -23.13 -6.12 -71.74
N MET A 690 -24.12 -5.84 -70.90
CA MET A 690 -25.09 -4.77 -71.16
C MET A 690 -24.58 -3.45 -70.58
N ARG A 691 -24.62 -2.40 -71.38
CA ARG A 691 -24.36 -1.03 -70.97
C ARG A 691 -25.67 -0.25 -71.03
N PHE A 692 -25.88 0.53 -69.94
CA PHE A 692 -27.02 1.42 -69.82
C PHE A 692 -26.55 2.86 -69.56
N ALA A 693 -27.38 3.85 -69.91
CA ALA A 693 -27.06 5.24 -69.66
C ALA A 693 -27.14 5.57 -68.17
N ASP A 694 -28.09 6.36 -67.80
CA ASP A 694 -28.34 6.66 -66.41
C ASP A 694 -29.50 5.80 -65.86
N LEU A 695 -29.21 4.92 -64.89
CA LEU A 695 -30.24 4.19 -64.17
C LEU A 695 -30.66 5.00 -62.94
N LYS A 696 -31.90 5.47 -62.91
CA LYS A 696 -32.49 6.17 -61.76
C LYS A 696 -33.53 5.33 -61.13
N ASN A 697 -33.50 5.23 -59.80
CA ASN A 697 -34.50 4.48 -59.01
C ASN A 697 -34.71 5.02 -57.63
N GLU A 698 -35.91 4.78 -57.10
CA GLU A 698 -36.28 4.97 -55.70
C GLU A 698 -36.54 3.57 -55.13
N ILE A 699 -35.70 3.17 -54.20
CA ILE A 699 -35.75 1.84 -53.60
C ILE A 699 -36.24 2.02 -52.16
N HIS A 700 -37.29 1.29 -51.82
CA HIS A 700 -37.76 1.22 -50.40
C HIS A 700 -37.55 -0.20 -49.88
N ILE A 701 -36.96 -0.29 -48.68
CA ILE A 701 -36.72 -1.57 -47.99
C ILE A 701 -37.46 -1.52 -46.67
N GLU A 702 -38.35 -2.49 -46.47
CA GLU A 702 -39.08 -2.65 -45.21
C GLU A 702 -39.41 -4.15 -44.99
N LYS A 703 -39.29 -4.66 -43.75
CA LYS A 703 -39.70 -6.03 -43.37
C LYS A 703 -39.19 -7.13 -44.31
N HIS A 704 -37.91 -7.14 -44.60
CA HIS A 704 -37.22 -8.04 -45.55
C HIS A 704 -37.70 -7.95 -47.03
N THR A 705 -38.46 -6.93 -47.35
CA THR A 705 -38.99 -6.76 -48.72
C THR A 705 -38.35 -5.54 -49.36
N ILE A 706 -37.85 -5.72 -50.55
CA ILE A 706 -37.33 -4.64 -51.40
C ILE A 706 -38.42 -4.25 -52.40
N TYR A 707 -38.86 -3.04 -52.30
CA TYR A 707 -39.83 -2.46 -53.24
C TYR A 707 -39.08 -1.66 -54.32
N LEU A 708 -39.21 -2.11 -55.54
CA LEU A 708 -38.61 -1.44 -56.68
C LEU A 708 -39.78 -0.94 -57.58
N PRO A 709 -39.91 0.38 -57.77
CA PRO A 709 -40.89 0.88 -58.75
C PRO A 709 -40.47 0.50 -60.18
N GLN A 710 -41.39 0.66 -61.12
CA GLN A 710 -41.12 0.37 -62.54
C GLN A 710 -39.93 1.22 -63.02
N MET A 711 -38.91 0.58 -63.59
CA MET A 711 -37.70 1.23 -64.12
C MET A 711 -37.78 1.29 -65.63
N GLU A 712 -37.41 2.45 -66.22
CA GLU A 712 -37.00 2.57 -67.62
C GLU A 712 -35.47 2.51 -67.66
N VAL A 713 -34.94 1.60 -68.47
CA VAL A 713 -33.48 1.39 -68.60
C VAL A 713 -33.05 1.75 -70.00
#